data_07a128cfb88200acd09ee274f6c97de3
#
_entry.id   07a128cfb88200acd09ee274f6c97de3
#
_cell.length_a   1.000
_cell.length_b   1.000
_cell.length_c   1.000
_cell.angle_alpha   90.00
_cell.angle_beta   90.00
_cell.angle_gamma   90.00
#
_symmetry.space_group_name_H-M   'P 1'
#
loop_
_entity.id
_entity.type
_entity.pdbx_description
1 polymer ?
#
loop_
_entity_poly.entity_id
_entity_poly.type
_entity_poly.pdbx_seq_one_letter_code
_entity_poly.pdbx_strand_id
1 'polypeptide(L)'
;MAPFYTGVDEYRVCGWSFGHDGEFRTFRLDNGDALSAQALVGADSIAAASLDVEASSLAIARRDGSIQLYRISWQTDYPQEDALASGVSLSRAGECATAGSAVIERTAEGSLRRQQAKLVVAGTVPAAAGAAAVPGAIDHMADDKGFTVAVIAGDSLVIDRVMREENEFTGETSTSVKRHATAVPDAGNGARVLVANEGASAWVIAASGSTSIFDATTPELKVIASGNVGKGAPVTAAVTLIGRNTVLVGDQNGNVTSWFTADSNGGKQLVNPRVFRGHGGAVTTIAASPRERLFVAGYTDGHVRMFQATSGKRVIDTTVQGSAAIDALAFAPKTDGLLVAAGSSLQHFNMEPGHPEVTLRALFRPVWYEGYAKPTHVWQSSAGTDDFEAKLGMWPLVFGTLKATFYAMLFGVPLALLAAIFTSEFVSPAARPRLKTLIESMASLPSVVLGFLAALVFAPFVQGHVASVMIGFLVVPLTLLTGAYIWQLIPAATTRRLSRFRLPIVFLTLPVSIAIAAVLGPLAERTLFAGDIMSWLDGQRGSGFGGWLLLLIPVCGVAVIFAIARGTGTRFRTASMTASRSRLAWMDMGRFAVGGLVTLSLAAAVGGLLTLAHADPRGGFFGTYVQRNALVVGFVMGFAIIPIIYTIAEDALSAVPSHLRAASLGAGATPWQTAVRIVLPTAMSGLFSAIMIGLGRAVGETMIVLMAAGNTPVLQMNAFNGFRTLSANIAVELPEAVRNSTHYRTLFFAALMLFGMTFVVNTVAELIRLRFRKRSAQI
;
A
#
# COMPACT_ATOMS: atom_id res chain seq x y z
N MET A 1 -9.82 -24.33 -41.35
CA MET A 1 -10.17 -22.88 -41.33
C MET A 1 -9.66 -22.30 -40.02
N ALA A 2 -9.12 -21.08 -40.04
CA ALA A 2 -8.67 -20.41 -38.84
C ALA A 2 -9.83 -20.24 -37.85
N PRO A 3 -9.66 -20.54 -36.55
CA PRO A 3 -10.70 -20.37 -35.57
C PRO A 3 -10.86 -18.88 -35.19
N PHE A 4 -12.08 -18.46 -34.86
CA PHE A 4 -12.35 -17.20 -34.20
C PHE A 4 -11.78 -17.22 -32.76
N TYR A 5 -12.13 -18.31 -32.07
CA TYR A 5 -11.75 -18.52 -30.66
C TYR A 5 -11.36 -19.97 -30.44
N THR A 6 -10.53 -20.19 -29.48
CA THR A 6 -10.13 -21.51 -28.99
C THR A 6 -10.08 -21.48 -27.46
N GLY A 7 -10.08 -22.63 -26.83
CA GLY A 7 -9.96 -22.76 -25.38
C GLY A 7 -9.60 -24.16 -24.94
N VAL A 8 -9.35 -24.33 -23.65
CA VAL A 8 -8.87 -25.57 -23.06
C VAL A 8 -9.69 -25.85 -21.80
N ASP A 9 -9.89 -27.11 -21.44
CA ASP A 9 -10.47 -27.50 -20.18
C ASP A 9 -9.53 -27.28 -18.99
N GLU A 10 -10.07 -27.34 -17.79
CA GLU A 10 -9.32 -27.11 -16.55
C GLU A 10 -8.16 -28.09 -16.33
N TYR A 11 -8.25 -29.29 -16.89
CA TYR A 11 -7.27 -30.35 -16.72
C TYR A 11 -6.31 -30.50 -17.90
N ARG A 12 -6.51 -29.72 -18.96
CA ARG A 12 -5.71 -29.72 -20.19
C ARG A 12 -5.70 -31.05 -20.92
N VAL A 13 -6.83 -31.73 -20.95
CA VAL A 13 -7.05 -32.98 -21.71
C VAL A 13 -7.86 -32.75 -22.96
N CYS A 14 -8.75 -31.76 -22.91
CA CYS A 14 -9.62 -31.38 -24.04
C CYS A 14 -9.40 -29.95 -24.46
N GLY A 15 -9.38 -29.70 -25.76
CA GLY A 15 -9.48 -28.37 -26.35
C GLY A 15 -10.78 -28.19 -27.07
N TRP A 16 -11.17 -26.95 -27.31
CA TRP A 16 -12.27 -26.59 -28.19
C TRP A 16 -11.87 -25.43 -29.11
N SER A 17 -12.56 -25.33 -30.23
CA SER A 17 -12.44 -24.20 -31.16
C SER A 17 -13.80 -23.85 -31.75
N PHE A 18 -14.03 -22.56 -31.97
CA PHE A 18 -15.16 -22.05 -32.71
C PHE A 18 -14.66 -21.38 -33.99
N GLY A 19 -15.11 -21.88 -35.14
CA GLY A 19 -14.62 -21.47 -36.45
C GLY A 19 -15.53 -20.45 -37.14
N HIS A 20 -15.00 -19.87 -38.23
CA HIS A 20 -15.75 -18.99 -39.14
C HIS A 20 -16.85 -19.72 -39.90
N ASP A 21 -16.82 -21.05 -39.89
CA ASP A 21 -17.87 -21.91 -40.43
C ASP A 21 -19.09 -22.10 -39.52
N GLY A 22 -19.03 -21.52 -38.32
CA GLY A 22 -20.10 -21.61 -37.32
C GLY A 22 -20.13 -22.91 -36.55
N GLU A 23 -19.11 -23.75 -36.69
CA GLU A 23 -18.99 -25.00 -35.95
C GLU A 23 -18.17 -24.85 -34.66
N PHE A 24 -18.69 -25.41 -33.60
CA PHE A 24 -18.00 -25.64 -32.37
C PHE A 24 -17.41 -27.05 -32.36
N ARG A 25 -16.10 -27.17 -32.33
CA ARG A 25 -15.37 -28.43 -32.37
C ARG A 25 -14.66 -28.66 -31.05
N THR A 26 -14.65 -29.93 -30.61
CA THR A 26 -13.84 -30.36 -29.46
C THR A 26 -12.84 -31.42 -29.93
N PHE A 27 -11.68 -31.43 -29.33
CA PHE A 27 -10.56 -32.31 -29.68
C PHE A 27 -9.73 -32.66 -28.47
N ARG A 28 -8.96 -33.74 -28.56
CA ARG A 28 -7.97 -34.14 -27.56
C ARG A 28 -6.74 -33.28 -27.71
N LEU A 29 -6.17 -32.85 -26.56
CA LEU A 29 -4.97 -31.99 -26.58
C LEU A 29 -3.67 -32.77 -26.79
N ASP A 30 -3.63 -34.05 -26.45
CA ASP A 30 -2.42 -34.89 -26.55
C ASP A 30 -2.09 -35.32 -27.99
N ASN A 31 -3.09 -35.55 -28.81
CA ASN A 31 -2.94 -36.09 -30.17
C ASN A 31 -3.72 -35.35 -31.26
N GLY A 32 -4.60 -34.42 -30.91
CA GLY A 32 -5.42 -33.64 -31.84
C GLY A 32 -6.64 -34.36 -32.39
N ASP A 33 -6.98 -35.54 -31.90
CA ASP A 33 -8.15 -36.30 -32.36
C ASP A 33 -9.46 -35.53 -32.14
N ALA A 34 -10.29 -35.43 -33.15
CA ALA A 34 -11.60 -34.80 -33.06
C ALA A 34 -12.54 -35.64 -32.18
N LEU A 35 -13.22 -35.00 -31.24
CA LEU A 35 -14.19 -35.60 -30.33
C LEU A 35 -15.63 -35.32 -30.76
N SER A 36 -15.95 -34.07 -31.08
CA SER A 36 -17.26 -33.66 -31.55
C SER A 36 -17.18 -32.42 -32.44
N ALA A 37 -18.15 -32.28 -33.33
CA ALA A 37 -18.39 -31.05 -34.07
C ALA A 37 -19.89 -30.76 -34.03
N GLN A 38 -20.26 -29.56 -33.65
CA GLN A 38 -21.64 -29.10 -33.55
C GLN A 38 -21.79 -27.79 -34.31
N ALA A 39 -22.62 -27.75 -35.34
CA ALA A 39 -22.98 -26.50 -36.01
C ALA A 39 -23.91 -25.69 -35.10
N LEU A 40 -23.48 -24.49 -34.69
CA LEU A 40 -24.26 -23.57 -33.88
C LEU A 40 -25.08 -22.62 -34.77
N VAL A 41 -24.45 -22.18 -35.85
CA VAL A 41 -25.05 -21.22 -36.81
C VAL A 41 -24.49 -21.54 -38.19
N GLY A 42 -25.28 -21.33 -39.24
CA GLY A 42 -24.75 -21.43 -40.60
C GLY A 42 -23.66 -20.40 -40.87
N ALA A 43 -22.61 -20.78 -41.59
CA ALA A 43 -21.45 -19.92 -41.88
C ALA A 43 -21.84 -18.53 -42.45
N ASP A 44 -22.78 -18.50 -43.35
CA ASP A 44 -23.25 -17.28 -44.02
C ASP A 44 -24.08 -16.35 -43.11
N SER A 45 -24.51 -16.83 -41.95
CA SER A 45 -25.34 -16.07 -41.02
C SER A 45 -24.56 -15.40 -39.90
N ILE A 46 -23.26 -15.69 -39.71
CA ILE A 46 -22.43 -15.06 -38.70
C ILE A 46 -22.01 -13.67 -39.15
N ALA A 47 -22.22 -12.68 -38.29
CA ALA A 47 -21.74 -11.32 -38.50
C ALA A 47 -20.49 -11.05 -37.62
N ALA A 48 -20.56 -11.37 -36.31
CA ALA A 48 -19.48 -11.20 -35.36
C ALA A 48 -19.63 -12.19 -34.19
N ALA A 49 -18.54 -12.45 -33.45
CA ALA A 49 -18.55 -13.26 -32.26
C ALA A 49 -17.70 -12.65 -31.18
N SER A 50 -17.98 -12.95 -29.91
CA SER A 50 -17.25 -12.51 -28.74
C SER A 50 -17.15 -13.66 -27.73
N LEU A 51 -16.01 -13.75 -27.05
CA LEU A 51 -15.75 -14.73 -25.99
C LEU A 51 -15.50 -13.98 -24.67
N ASP A 52 -16.32 -14.28 -23.69
CA ASP A 52 -16.06 -13.91 -22.30
C ASP A 52 -15.34 -15.07 -21.61
N VAL A 53 -14.04 -14.89 -21.38
CA VAL A 53 -13.16 -15.93 -20.79
C VAL A 53 -13.50 -16.17 -19.33
N GLU A 54 -13.87 -15.13 -18.58
CA GLU A 54 -14.18 -15.20 -17.15
C GLU A 54 -15.47 -16.01 -16.91
N ALA A 55 -16.51 -15.73 -17.69
CA ALA A 55 -17.79 -16.44 -17.61
C ALA A 55 -17.85 -17.71 -18.45
N SER A 56 -16.80 -18.03 -19.21
CA SER A 56 -16.77 -19.15 -20.18
C SER A 56 -17.99 -19.11 -21.10
N SER A 57 -18.31 -17.94 -21.64
CA SER A 57 -19.47 -17.74 -22.51
C SER A 57 -19.10 -17.21 -23.90
N LEU A 58 -19.82 -17.67 -24.90
CA LEU A 58 -19.66 -17.29 -26.31
C LEU A 58 -20.92 -16.58 -26.79
N ALA A 59 -20.78 -15.36 -27.27
CA ALA A 59 -21.86 -14.64 -27.96
C ALA A 59 -21.65 -14.64 -29.46
N ILE A 60 -22.70 -14.96 -30.22
CA ILE A 60 -22.69 -14.96 -31.67
C ILE A 60 -23.76 -13.97 -32.14
N ALA A 61 -23.34 -12.91 -32.81
CA ALA A 61 -24.23 -12.00 -33.51
C ALA A 61 -24.46 -12.49 -34.93
N ARG A 62 -25.72 -12.60 -35.31
CA ARG A 62 -26.15 -13.00 -36.66
C ARG A 62 -26.37 -11.79 -37.57
N ARG A 63 -26.30 -11.99 -38.87
CA ARG A 63 -26.54 -10.93 -39.86
C ARG A 63 -27.97 -10.36 -39.81
N ASP A 64 -28.93 -11.12 -39.25
CA ASP A 64 -30.30 -10.64 -39.00
C ASP A 64 -30.41 -9.73 -37.78
N GLY A 65 -29.29 -9.49 -37.07
CA GLY A 65 -29.23 -8.66 -35.86
C GLY A 65 -29.58 -9.40 -34.56
N SER A 66 -29.96 -10.70 -34.65
CA SER A 66 -30.17 -11.49 -33.42
C SER A 66 -28.85 -11.95 -32.82
N ILE A 67 -28.83 -12.07 -31.49
CA ILE A 67 -27.62 -12.49 -30.74
C ILE A 67 -27.97 -13.72 -29.91
N GLN A 68 -27.14 -14.73 -29.99
CA GLN A 68 -27.30 -15.98 -29.26
C GLN A 68 -26.08 -16.16 -28.35
N LEU A 69 -26.33 -16.40 -27.06
CA LEU A 69 -25.31 -16.67 -26.08
C LEU A 69 -25.28 -18.15 -25.70
N TYR A 70 -24.08 -18.69 -25.63
CA TYR A 70 -23.81 -20.04 -25.19
C TYR A 70 -22.89 -20.01 -23.98
N ARG A 71 -23.14 -20.86 -22.98
CA ARG A 71 -22.21 -21.15 -21.90
C ARG A 71 -21.47 -22.46 -22.23
N ILE A 72 -20.15 -22.39 -22.14
CA ILE A 72 -19.26 -23.52 -22.29
C ILE A 72 -19.02 -24.08 -20.90
N SER A 73 -19.45 -25.30 -20.65
CA SER A 73 -19.25 -25.99 -19.36
C SER A 73 -18.61 -27.34 -19.58
N TRP A 74 -17.96 -27.84 -18.57
CA TRP A 74 -17.31 -29.13 -18.59
C TRP A 74 -18.02 -30.06 -17.60
N GLN A 75 -18.51 -31.17 -18.12
CA GLN A 75 -19.05 -32.23 -17.28
C GLN A 75 -17.88 -33.15 -16.91
N THR A 76 -17.62 -33.25 -15.59
CA THR A 76 -16.57 -34.10 -15.03
C THR A 76 -17.24 -35.20 -14.23
N ASP A 77 -16.89 -36.44 -14.50
CA ASP A 77 -17.27 -37.58 -13.68
C ASP A 77 -16.11 -38.60 -13.56
N TYR A 78 -16.24 -39.53 -12.61
CA TYR A 78 -15.20 -40.49 -12.25
C TYR A 78 -15.73 -41.91 -12.47
N PRO A 79 -15.71 -42.39 -13.73
CA PRO A 79 -16.21 -43.72 -14.07
C PRO A 79 -15.29 -44.82 -13.53
N GLN A 80 -15.84 -46.06 -13.45
CA GLN A 80 -15.05 -47.26 -13.20
C GLN A 80 -14.34 -47.76 -14.44
N GLU A 81 -13.46 -48.75 -14.32
CA GLU A 81 -12.66 -49.26 -15.45
C GLU A 81 -13.47 -49.94 -16.55
N ASP A 82 -14.69 -50.39 -16.24
CA ASP A 82 -15.65 -50.94 -17.19
C ASP A 82 -16.20 -49.89 -18.19
N ALA A 83 -16.02 -48.62 -17.92
CA ALA A 83 -16.37 -47.54 -18.84
C ALA A 83 -15.36 -47.35 -19.99
N LEU A 84 -14.23 -48.02 -19.97
CA LEU A 84 -13.27 -48.02 -21.07
C LEU A 84 -13.74 -48.90 -22.20
N ALA A 85 -13.50 -48.50 -23.43
CA ALA A 85 -13.78 -49.34 -24.58
C ALA A 85 -13.00 -50.68 -24.51
N SER A 86 -13.63 -51.77 -25.02
CA SER A 86 -12.99 -53.08 -25.01
C SER A 86 -11.61 -53.04 -25.69
N GLY A 87 -10.57 -53.45 -24.95
CA GLY A 87 -9.18 -53.45 -25.41
C GLY A 87 -8.39 -52.20 -25.13
N VAL A 88 -8.97 -51.18 -24.48
CA VAL A 88 -8.27 -49.98 -24.04
C VAL A 88 -7.94 -50.12 -22.52
N SER A 89 -6.66 -50.04 -22.18
CA SER A 89 -6.21 -50.00 -20.80
C SER A 89 -5.34 -48.74 -20.59
N LEU A 90 -5.69 -47.93 -19.60
CA LEU A 90 -4.90 -46.78 -19.20
C LEU A 90 -4.08 -47.18 -17.95
N SER A 91 -2.79 -47.39 -18.14
CA SER A 91 -1.91 -47.92 -17.09
C SER A 91 -1.10 -46.85 -16.36
N ARG A 92 -0.87 -45.70 -16.98
CA ARG A 92 -0.09 -44.60 -16.43
C ARG A 92 -0.90 -43.35 -16.23
N ALA A 93 -0.54 -42.57 -15.23
CA ALA A 93 -1.09 -41.24 -15.01
C ALA A 93 -0.86 -40.35 -16.23
N GLY A 94 -1.89 -39.63 -16.67
CA GLY A 94 -1.86 -38.75 -17.83
C GLY A 94 -2.16 -39.49 -19.17
N GLU A 95 -2.32 -40.82 -19.18
CA GLU A 95 -2.79 -41.53 -20.38
C GLU A 95 -4.28 -41.23 -20.60
N CYS A 96 -4.63 -40.92 -21.85
CA CYS A 96 -5.97 -40.56 -22.26
C CYS A 96 -6.54 -41.52 -23.28
N ALA A 97 -7.86 -41.78 -23.22
CA ALA A 97 -8.62 -42.52 -24.22
C ALA A 97 -9.88 -41.75 -24.62
N THR A 98 -10.33 -41.95 -25.85
CA THR A 98 -11.56 -41.36 -26.34
C THR A 98 -12.76 -42.25 -26.00
N ALA A 99 -13.82 -41.65 -25.44
CA ALA A 99 -15.09 -42.34 -25.14
C ALA A 99 -16.28 -41.55 -25.71
N GLY A 100 -16.59 -41.78 -26.99
CA GLY A 100 -17.58 -40.99 -27.73
C GLY A 100 -17.12 -39.53 -27.87
N SER A 101 -17.89 -38.58 -27.37
CA SER A 101 -17.55 -37.15 -27.35
C SER A 101 -16.79 -36.69 -26.08
N ALA A 102 -16.38 -37.64 -25.24
CA ALA A 102 -15.65 -37.39 -24.02
C ALA A 102 -14.22 -37.96 -24.08
N VAL A 103 -13.33 -37.46 -23.22
CA VAL A 103 -12.02 -38.00 -22.95
C VAL A 103 -11.99 -38.61 -21.56
N ILE A 104 -11.44 -39.79 -21.43
CA ILE A 104 -11.13 -40.43 -20.14
C ILE A 104 -9.63 -40.39 -19.91
N GLU A 105 -9.22 -39.87 -18.80
CA GLU A 105 -7.81 -39.76 -18.38
C GLU A 105 -7.60 -40.57 -17.09
N ARG A 106 -6.45 -41.23 -16.95
CA ARG A 106 -6.02 -41.77 -15.67
C ARG A 106 -5.33 -40.69 -14.86
N THR A 107 -5.88 -40.36 -13.68
CA THR A 107 -5.32 -39.35 -12.79
C THR A 107 -4.06 -39.84 -12.09
N ALA A 108 -3.28 -38.92 -11.48
CA ALA A 108 -2.11 -39.28 -10.66
C ALA A 108 -2.46 -40.15 -9.45
N GLU A 109 -3.68 -40.12 -8.98
CA GLU A 109 -4.21 -40.94 -7.87
C GLU A 109 -4.68 -42.33 -8.31
N GLY A 110 -4.63 -42.60 -9.62
CA GLY A 110 -5.01 -43.90 -10.22
C GLY A 110 -6.50 -44.03 -10.55
N SER A 111 -7.34 -43.05 -10.27
CA SER A 111 -8.75 -43.01 -10.69
C SER A 111 -8.90 -42.62 -12.17
N LEU A 112 -10.02 -42.99 -12.77
CA LEU A 112 -10.37 -42.51 -14.12
C LEU A 112 -11.21 -41.24 -13.96
N ARG A 113 -10.91 -40.23 -14.82
CA ARG A 113 -11.67 -39.00 -14.92
C ARG A 113 -12.15 -38.80 -16.35
N ARG A 114 -13.45 -38.67 -16.51
CA ARG A 114 -14.08 -38.39 -17.80
C ARG A 114 -14.43 -36.91 -17.90
N GLN A 115 -14.02 -36.29 -19.03
CA GLN A 115 -14.27 -34.89 -19.36
C GLN A 115 -15.06 -34.80 -20.65
N GLN A 116 -16.16 -34.03 -20.60
CA GLN A 116 -16.98 -33.76 -21.77
C GLN A 116 -17.38 -32.29 -21.83
N ALA A 117 -17.17 -31.65 -22.96
CA ALA A 117 -17.67 -30.29 -23.18
C ALA A 117 -19.18 -30.29 -23.35
N LYS A 118 -19.88 -29.39 -22.69
CA LYS A 118 -21.31 -29.18 -22.79
C LYS A 118 -21.60 -27.74 -23.14
N LEU A 119 -22.24 -27.53 -24.27
CA LEU A 119 -22.69 -26.21 -24.68
C LEU A 119 -24.18 -26.04 -24.33
N VAL A 120 -24.47 -24.97 -23.58
CA VAL A 120 -25.85 -24.68 -23.16
C VAL A 120 -26.22 -23.29 -23.66
N VAL A 121 -27.37 -23.15 -24.29
CA VAL A 121 -27.92 -21.85 -24.67
C VAL A 121 -28.18 -21.05 -23.37
N ALA A 122 -27.46 -19.99 -23.16
CA ALA A 122 -27.56 -19.15 -21.98
C ALA A 122 -28.60 -18.05 -22.14
N GLY A 123 -28.84 -17.61 -23.37
CA GLY A 123 -29.82 -16.58 -23.66
C GLY A 123 -29.88 -16.20 -25.14
N THR A 124 -30.92 -15.47 -25.51
CA THR A 124 -31.08 -14.94 -26.86
C THR A 124 -31.56 -13.49 -26.75
N VAL A 125 -30.93 -12.61 -27.52
CA VAL A 125 -31.37 -11.22 -27.70
C VAL A 125 -32.00 -11.12 -29.09
N PRO A 126 -33.27 -10.74 -29.19
CA PRO A 126 -33.93 -10.62 -30.48
C PRO A 126 -33.39 -9.44 -31.28
N ALA A 127 -33.42 -9.52 -32.59
CA ALA A 127 -33.10 -8.41 -33.48
C ALA A 127 -33.93 -7.18 -33.12
N ALA A 128 -33.37 -5.98 -33.23
CA ALA A 128 -34.14 -4.76 -33.07
C ALA A 128 -35.09 -4.58 -34.23
N ALA A 129 -36.36 -4.26 -33.96
CA ALA A 129 -37.33 -3.96 -35.00
C ALA A 129 -36.84 -2.76 -35.82
N GLY A 130 -36.64 -2.94 -37.12
CA GLY A 130 -36.14 -1.89 -38.02
C GLY A 130 -34.62 -1.74 -38.11
N ALA A 131 -33.82 -2.60 -37.47
CA ALA A 131 -32.37 -2.58 -37.62
C ALA A 131 -31.95 -3.08 -39.01
N ALA A 132 -31.58 -2.18 -39.91
CA ALA A 132 -31.08 -2.48 -41.24
C ALA A 132 -29.57 -2.76 -41.28
N ALA A 133 -28.83 -2.53 -40.21
CA ALA A 133 -27.38 -2.62 -40.18
C ALA A 133 -26.92 -3.96 -39.61
N VAL A 134 -26.03 -4.63 -40.34
CA VAL A 134 -25.37 -5.86 -39.88
C VAL A 134 -24.42 -5.53 -38.73
N PRO A 135 -24.42 -6.32 -37.65
CA PRO A 135 -23.44 -6.19 -36.58
C PRO A 135 -22.00 -6.25 -37.09
N GLY A 136 -21.19 -5.20 -36.85
CA GLY A 136 -19.79 -5.15 -37.26
C GLY A 136 -18.82 -5.57 -36.15
N ALA A 137 -19.19 -5.31 -34.90
CA ALA A 137 -18.43 -5.73 -33.74
C ALA A 137 -19.38 -6.03 -32.56
N ILE A 138 -18.98 -6.98 -31.72
CA ILE A 138 -19.72 -7.38 -30.53
C ILE A 138 -18.77 -7.66 -29.39
N ASP A 139 -19.15 -7.30 -28.20
CA ASP A 139 -18.60 -7.83 -26.95
C ASP A 139 -19.71 -8.06 -25.93
N HIS A 140 -19.48 -8.97 -24.99
CA HIS A 140 -20.44 -9.28 -23.95
C HIS A 140 -19.75 -9.59 -22.62
N MET A 141 -20.50 -9.47 -21.57
CA MET A 141 -20.13 -9.88 -20.22
C MET A 141 -21.32 -10.63 -19.62
N ALA A 142 -21.08 -11.79 -19.06
CA ALA A 142 -22.08 -12.59 -18.37
C ALA A 142 -21.72 -12.72 -16.89
N ASP A 143 -22.75 -12.60 -16.03
CA ASP A 143 -22.65 -12.81 -14.59
C ASP A 143 -23.77 -13.74 -14.10
N ASP A 144 -23.89 -13.96 -12.79
CA ASP A 144 -24.94 -14.81 -12.22
C ASP A 144 -26.35 -14.18 -12.33
N LYS A 145 -26.42 -12.86 -12.51
CA LYS A 145 -27.68 -12.09 -12.59
C LYS A 145 -28.17 -11.88 -14.02
N GLY A 146 -27.33 -12.16 -15.01
CA GLY A 146 -27.71 -11.98 -16.41
C GLY A 146 -26.52 -11.78 -17.33
N PHE A 147 -26.69 -10.90 -18.33
CA PHE A 147 -25.59 -10.55 -19.23
C PHE A 147 -25.82 -9.17 -19.86
N THR A 148 -24.73 -8.50 -20.18
CA THR A 148 -24.69 -7.24 -20.93
C THR A 148 -24.01 -7.49 -22.26
N VAL A 149 -24.64 -7.09 -23.35
CA VAL A 149 -24.09 -7.21 -24.71
C VAL A 149 -23.99 -5.83 -25.32
N ALA A 150 -22.84 -5.49 -25.89
CA ALA A 150 -22.63 -4.27 -26.64
C ALA A 150 -22.32 -4.62 -28.11
N VAL A 151 -22.98 -3.97 -29.04
CA VAL A 151 -22.87 -4.18 -30.48
C VAL A 151 -22.70 -2.85 -31.20
N ILE A 152 -21.78 -2.83 -32.18
CA ILE A 152 -21.72 -1.75 -33.17
C ILE A 152 -22.40 -2.23 -34.41
N ALA A 153 -23.48 -1.57 -34.83
CA ALA A 153 -24.23 -1.82 -36.04
C ALA A 153 -24.30 -0.55 -36.89
N GLY A 154 -23.51 -0.51 -37.98
CA GLY A 154 -23.30 0.75 -38.72
C GLY A 154 -22.66 1.83 -37.84
N ASP A 155 -23.29 3.01 -37.76
CA ASP A 155 -22.86 4.16 -36.95
C ASP A 155 -23.54 4.21 -35.57
N SER A 156 -24.07 3.08 -35.10
CA SER A 156 -24.79 3.01 -33.82
C SER A 156 -24.17 2.01 -32.84
N LEU A 157 -24.05 2.41 -31.61
CA LEU A 157 -23.78 1.53 -30.47
C LEU A 157 -25.11 1.12 -29.87
N VAL A 158 -25.34 -0.18 -29.75
CA VAL A 158 -26.51 -0.77 -29.09
C VAL A 158 -26.01 -1.57 -27.90
N ILE A 159 -26.59 -1.32 -26.72
CA ILE A 159 -26.31 -2.06 -25.50
C ILE A 159 -27.60 -2.73 -25.02
N ASP A 160 -27.57 -4.05 -24.94
CA ASP A 160 -28.64 -4.87 -24.40
C ASP A 160 -28.24 -5.42 -23.04
N ARG A 161 -29.00 -5.06 -22.02
CA ARG A 161 -28.84 -5.61 -20.68
C ARG A 161 -29.97 -6.57 -20.37
N VAL A 162 -29.64 -7.83 -20.23
CA VAL A 162 -30.58 -8.90 -19.90
C VAL A 162 -30.39 -9.27 -18.44
N MET A 163 -31.42 -9.04 -17.64
CA MET A 163 -31.40 -9.37 -16.20
C MET A 163 -32.36 -10.53 -15.94
N ARG A 164 -31.92 -11.45 -15.09
CA ARG A 164 -32.72 -12.54 -14.57
C ARG A 164 -33.09 -12.22 -13.14
N GLU A 165 -34.37 -12.17 -12.88
CA GLU A 165 -34.91 -12.00 -11.52
C GLU A 165 -35.62 -13.29 -11.12
N GLU A 166 -35.15 -13.95 -10.09
CA GLU A 166 -35.79 -15.12 -9.50
C GLU A 166 -36.69 -14.61 -8.37
N ASN A 167 -37.96 -14.96 -8.43
CA ASN A 167 -38.89 -14.65 -7.37
C ASN A 167 -38.61 -15.60 -6.19
N GLU A 168 -38.09 -15.05 -5.10
CA GLU A 168 -37.70 -15.80 -3.90
C GLU A 168 -38.84 -16.64 -3.31
N PHE A 169 -40.12 -16.31 -3.60
CA PHE A 169 -41.29 -17.01 -3.07
C PHE A 169 -41.83 -18.11 -4.01
N THR A 170 -41.72 -17.91 -5.31
CA THR A 170 -42.31 -18.85 -6.30
C THR A 170 -41.25 -19.67 -7.04
N GLY A 171 -39.97 -19.29 -6.96
CA GLY A 171 -38.89 -19.89 -7.76
C GLY A 171 -39.00 -19.63 -9.28
N GLU A 172 -39.95 -18.79 -9.68
CA GLU A 172 -40.11 -18.40 -11.09
C GLU A 172 -39.05 -17.42 -11.52
N THR A 173 -38.37 -17.73 -12.61
CA THR A 173 -37.36 -16.84 -13.20
C THR A 173 -37.98 -15.95 -14.26
N SER A 174 -38.01 -14.64 -14.07
CA SER A 174 -38.38 -13.67 -15.09
C SER A 174 -37.14 -13.09 -15.75
N THR A 175 -37.20 -12.86 -17.08
CA THR A 175 -36.10 -12.27 -17.84
C THR A 175 -36.55 -10.92 -18.39
N SER A 176 -35.85 -9.86 -18.02
CA SER A 176 -36.09 -8.50 -18.55
C SER A 176 -34.95 -8.08 -19.47
N VAL A 177 -35.24 -7.49 -20.61
CA VAL A 177 -34.28 -6.97 -21.57
C VAL A 177 -34.43 -5.44 -21.63
N LYS A 178 -33.37 -4.72 -21.29
CA LYS A 178 -33.28 -3.26 -21.44
C LYS A 178 -32.31 -2.94 -22.58
N ARG A 179 -32.83 -2.30 -23.62
CA ARG A 179 -32.05 -1.88 -24.79
C ARG A 179 -31.85 -0.38 -24.80
N HIS A 180 -30.60 0.03 -24.99
CA HIS A 180 -30.21 1.42 -25.17
C HIS A 180 -29.37 1.55 -26.43
N ALA A 181 -29.53 2.67 -27.15
CA ALA A 181 -28.79 2.91 -28.40
C ALA A 181 -28.37 4.38 -28.50
N THR A 182 -27.18 4.61 -29.04
CA THR A 182 -26.66 5.97 -29.31
C THR A 182 -25.88 5.96 -30.63
N ALA A 183 -25.82 7.12 -31.29
CA ALA A 183 -25.02 7.27 -32.49
C ALA A 183 -23.51 7.37 -32.16
N VAL A 184 -22.68 6.69 -32.95
CA VAL A 184 -21.21 6.72 -32.88
C VAL A 184 -20.64 6.92 -34.29
N PRO A 185 -20.74 8.10 -34.87
CA PRO A 185 -20.41 8.37 -36.27
C PRO A 185 -18.93 8.11 -36.61
N ASP A 186 -18.02 8.18 -35.62
CA ASP A 186 -16.58 7.97 -35.80
C ASP A 186 -16.16 6.50 -35.71
N ALA A 187 -17.08 5.57 -35.47
CA ALA A 187 -16.74 4.16 -35.31
C ALA A 187 -16.12 3.56 -36.60
N GLY A 188 -16.74 3.80 -37.76
CA GLY A 188 -16.23 3.34 -39.06
C GLY A 188 -16.06 1.81 -39.17
N ASN A 189 -15.58 1.37 -40.32
CA ASN A 189 -15.26 -0.04 -40.54
C ASN A 189 -14.03 -0.47 -39.72
N GLY A 190 -14.10 -1.59 -39.01
CA GLY A 190 -13.03 -2.12 -38.16
C GLY A 190 -13.02 -1.58 -36.76
N ALA A 191 -14.04 -0.83 -36.32
CA ALA A 191 -14.22 -0.47 -34.94
C ALA A 191 -14.40 -1.69 -34.04
N ARG A 192 -14.00 -1.57 -32.79
CA ARG A 192 -14.15 -2.59 -31.74
C ARG A 192 -15.00 -2.04 -30.62
N VAL A 193 -15.79 -2.90 -30.02
CA VAL A 193 -16.55 -2.59 -28.80
C VAL A 193 -16.10 -3.52 -27.69
N LEU A 194 -15.98 -2.98 -26.48
CA LEU A 194 -15.63 -3.75 -25.28
C LEU A 194 -16.56 -3.33 -24.13
N VAL A 195 -17.12 -4.32 -23.45
CA VAL A 195 -17.88 -4.14 -22.22
C VAL A 195 -16.93 -4.16 -21.05
N ALA A 196 -16.95 -3.14 -20.21
CA ALA A 196 -15.99 -2.95 -19.11
C ALA A 196 -16.70 -2.53 -17.80
N ASN A 197 -15.94 -2.51 -16.69
CA ASN A 197 -16.43 -2.13 -15.35
C ASN A 197 -17.70 -2.91 -14.96
N GLU A 198 -17.64 -4.23 -14.96
CA GLU A 198 -18.78 -5.09 -14.61
C GLU A 198 -20.06 -4.75 -15.42
N GLY A 199 -19.91 -4.43 -16.70
CA GLY A 199 -21.01 -4.05 -17.55
C GLY A 199 -21.51 -2.61 -17.39
N ALA A 200 -20.88 -1.79 -16.53
CA ALA A 200 -21.27 -0.41 -16.33
C ALA A 200 -20.76 0.56 -17.39
N SER A 201 -19.79 0.17 -18.21
CA SER A 201 -19.27 0.98 -19.30
C SER A 201 -19.04 0.21 -20.59
N ALA A 202 -19.15 0.90 -21.72
CA ALA A 202 -18.82 0.36 -23.04
C ALA A 202 -17.78 1.25 -23.71
N TRP A 203 -16.69 0.63 -24.18
CA TRP A 203 -15.64 1.28 -24.93
C TRP A 203 -15.86 1.06 -26.43
N VAL A 204 -15.88 2.13 -27.19
CA VAL A 204 -15.89 2.08 -28.65
C VAL A 204 -14.54 2.59 -29.14
N ILE A 205 -13.78 1.73 -29.83
CA ILE A 205 -12.44 2.00 -30.31
C ILE A 205 -12.45 1.92 -31.83
N ALA A 206 -12.29 3.04 -32.51
CA ALA A 206 -12.15 3.09 -33.95
C ALA A 206 -10.80 2.48 -34.41
N ALA A 207 -10.71 2.04 -35.64
CA ALA A 207 -9.45 1.53 -36.22
C ALA A 207 -8.31 2.57 -36.17
N SER A 208 -8.61 3.86 -36.23
CA SER A 208 -7.66 4.98 -36.04
C SER A 208 -7.16 5.13 -34.61
N GLY A 209 -7.77 4.43 -33.64
CA GLY A 209 -7.50 4.59 -32.22
C GLY A 209 -8.35 5.65 -31.53
N SER A 210 -9.20 6.41 -32.24
CA SER A 210 -10.18 7.29 -31.60
C SER A 210 -11.10 6.45 -30.71
N THR A 211 -11.29 6.87 -29.47
CA THR A 211 -11.97 6.07 -28.45
C THR A 211 -12.96 6.92 -27.68
N SER A 212 -14.18 6.41 -27.54
CA SER A 212 -15.22 6.96 -26.70
C SER A 212 -15.69 5.90 -25.70
N ILE A 213 -15.86 6.32 -24.44
CA ILE A 213 -16.29 5.45 -23.33
C ILE A 213 -17.67 5.94 -22.89
N PHE A 214 -18.64 5.06 -22.93
CA PHE A 214 -20.04 5.33 -22.63
C PHE A 214 -20.42 4.74 -21.27
N ASP A 215 -21.28 5.46 -20.54
CA ASP A 215 -21.95 4.94 -19.35
C ASP A 215 -23.11 4.03 -19.80
N ALA A 216 -22.93 2.74 -19.57
CA ALA A 216 -23.92 1.72 -19.93
C ALA A 216 -25.04 1.58 -18.87
N THR A 217 -24.96 2.30 -17.74
CA THR A 217 -25.99 2.25 -16.68
C THR A 217 -27.15 3.19 -16.93
N THR A 218 -26.95 4.21 -17.77
CA THR A 218 -27.95 5.23 -18.08
C THR A 218 -28.57 5.03 -19.46
N PRO A 219 -29.88 5.28 -19.64
CA PRO A 219 -30.55 5.14 -20.93
C PRO A 219 -29.94 6.00 -22.06
N GLU A 220 -29.37 7.13 -21.69
CA GLU A 220 -28.83 8.13 -22.62
C GLU A 220 -27.43 7.78 -23.14
N LEU A 221 -26.78 6.75 -22.58
CA LEU A 221 -25.41 6.32 -22.92
C LEU A 221 -24.43 7.51 -22.99
N LYS A 222 -24.31 8.27 -21.90
CA LYS A 222 -23.46 9.47 -21.86
C LYS A 222 -21.99 9.10 -22.02
N VAL A 223 -21.24 9.92 -22.77
CA VAL A 223 -19.78 9.79 -22.85
C VAL A 223 -19.15 10.23 -21.53
N ILE A 224 -18.46 9.32 -20.87
CA ILE A 224 -17.76 9.56 -19.59
C ILE A 224 -16.28 9.92 -19.75
N ALA A 225 -15.67 9.46 -20.83
CA ALA A 225 -14.30 9.81 -21.21
C ALA A 225 -14.09 9.60 -22.71
N SER A 226 -13.17 10.34 -23.32
CA SER A 226 -12.77 10.15 -24.71
C SER A 226 -11.27 10.39 -24.89
N GLY A 227 -10.67 9.86 -25.95
CA GLY A 227 -9.26 10.02 -26.24
C GLY A 227 -8.80 9.23 -27.45
N ASN A 228 -7.49 9.10 -27.63
CA ASN A 228 -6.91 8.28 -28.69
C ASN A 228 -5.97 7.22 -28.09
N VAL A 229 -6.31 5.94 -28.27
CA VAL A 229 -5.54 4.80 -27.77
C VAL A 229 -4.53 4.26 -28.79
N GLY A 230 -4.65 4.61 -30.07
CA GLY A 230 -3.78 4.15 -31.16
C GLY A 230 -2.42 4.82 -31.20
N LYS A 231 -2.26 5.97 -30.53
CA LYS A 231 -0.99 6.73 -30.50
C LYS A 231 -0.33 6.95 -31.89
N GLY A 232 -1.14 7.10 -32.92
CA GLY A 232 -0.68 7.34 -34.28
C GLY A 232 -0.48 6.07 -35.13
N ALA A 233 -0.79 4.88 -34.59
CA ALA A 233 -0.84 3.62 -35.32
C ALA A 233 -2.26 3.04 -35.33
N PRO A 234 -2.71 2.38 -36.43
CA PRO A 234 -3.98 1.70 -36.45
C PRO A 234 -4.08 0.60 -35.42
N VAL A 235 -5.26 0.49 -34.79
CA VAL A 235 -5.58 -0.54 -33.81
C VAL A 235 -5.94 -1.83 -34.53
N THR A 236 -5.25 -2.91 -34.18
CA THR A 236 -5.43 -4.23 -34.81
C THR A 236 -6.10 -5.25 -33.88
N ALA A 237 -5.92 -5.11 -32.56
CA ALA A 237 -6.52 -5.98 -31.56
C ALA A 237 -6.89 -5.19 -30.30
N ALA A 238 -7.94 -5.61 -29.59
CA ALA A 238 -8.27 -5.06 -28.28
C ALA A 238 -8.97 -6.13 -27.42
N VAL A 239 -8.64 -6.17 -26.12
CA VAL A 239 -9.23 -7.09 -25.15
C VAL A 239 -9.21 -6.45 -23.75
N THR A 240 -10.12 -6.85 -22.88
CA THR A 240 -10.12 -6.50 -21.46
C THR A 240 -9.25 -7.48 -20.66
N LEU A 241 -8.57 -7.00 -19.63
CA LEU A 241 -7.94 -7.84 -18.60
C LEU A 241 -8.99 -8.31 -17.57
N ILE A 242 -8.59 -9.27 -16.73
CA ILE A 242 -9.38 -9.74 -15.59
C ILE A 242 -9.97 -8.57 -14.79
N GLY A 243 -11.25 -8.68 -14.40
CA GLY A 243 -12.03 -7.61 -13.79
C GLY A 243 -12.50 -6.52 -14.77
N ARG A 244 -12.14 -6.62 -16.06
CA ARG A 244 -12.61 -5.79 -17.19
C ARG A 244 -12.45 -4.28 -17.03
N ASN A 245 -11.57 -3.81 -16.11
CA ASN A 245 -11.32 -2.38 -15.92
C ASN A 245 -10.16 -1.84 -16.76
N THR A 246 -9.20 -2.70 -17.11
CA THR A 246 -8.07 -2.36 -17.98
C THR A 246 -8.28 -2.94 -19.39
N VAL A 247 -8.14 -2.09 -20.39
CA VAL A 247 -8.20 -2.46 -21.81
C VAL A 247 -6.79 -2.52 -22.38
N LEU A 248 -6.46 -3.61 -23.04
CA LEU A 248 -5.24 -3.79 -23.82
C LEU A 248 -5.54 -3.54 -25.30
N VAL A 249 -4.70 -2.75 -25.94
CA VAL A 249 -4.84 -2.36 -27.34
C VAL A 249 -3.55 -2.70 -28.09
N GLY A 250 -3.64 -3.56 -29.10
CA GLY A 250 -2.58 -3.91 -30.01
C GLY A 250 -2.61 -3.05 -31.27
N ASP A 251 -1.45 -2.67 -31.77
CA ASP A 251 -1.31 -1.81 -32.95
C ASP A 251 -0.62 -2.51 -34.12
N GLN A 252 -0.64 -1.86 -35.27
CA GLN A 252 -0.01 -2.33 -36.48
C GLN A 252 1.53 -2.34 -36.40
N ASN A 253 2.13 -1.59 -35.49
CA ASN A 253 3.57 -1.55 -35.23
C ASN A 253 4.01 -2.67 -34.28
N GLY A 254 3.09 -3.52 -33.83
CA GLY A 254 3.35 -4.63 -32.93
C GLY A 254 3.41 -4.27 -31.47
N ASN A 255 3.10 -3.03 -31.06
CA ASN A 255 3.05 -2.70 -29.65
C ASN A 255 1.67 -3.03 -29.06
N VAL A 256 1.68 -3.36 -27.77
CA VAL A 256 0.47 -3.44 -26.98
C VAL A 256 0.50 -2.31 -25.93
N THR A 257 -0.59 -1.59 -25.77
CA THR A 257 -0.74 -0.52 -24.79
C THR A 257 -1.87 -0.86 -23.81
N SER A 258 -1.67 -0.56 -22.54
CA SER A 258 -2.73 -0.72 -21.53
C SER A 258 -3.40 0.62 -21.25
N TRP A 259 -4.72 0.59 -21.05
CA TRP A 259 -5.54 1.78 -20.82
C TRP A 259 -6.60 1.49 -19.76
N PHE A 260 -6.89 2.46 -18.92
CA PHE A 260 -8.01 2.44 -17.98
C PHE A 260 -8.51 3.85 -17.70
N THR A 261 -9.67 3.98 -17.05
CA THR A 261 -10.18 5.26 -16.57
C THR A 261 -9.77 5.49 -15.12
N ALA A 262 -9.35 6.70 -14.78
CA ALA A 262 -9.07 7.12 -13.42
C ALA A 262 -9.80 8.43 -13.09
N ASP A 263 -10.17 8.59 -11.83
CA ASP A 263 -10.82 9.82 -11.35
C ASP A 263 -9.81 10.97 -11.28
N SER A 264 -10.19 12.12 -11.81
CA SER A 264 -9.43 13.36 -11.78
C SER A 264 -10.35 14.51 -11.36
N ASN A 265 -9.80 15.65 -10.96
CA ASN A 265 -10.55 16.82 -10.48
C ASN A 265 -11.60 17.38 -11.46
N GLY A 266 -11.66 16.90 -12.69
CA GLY A 266 -12.64 17.31 -13.73
C GLY A 266 -13.53 16.19 -14.25
N GLY A 267 -13.51 14.98 -13.65
CA GLY A 267 -14.23 13.80 -14.13
C GLY A 267 -13.30 12.62 -14.41
N LYS A 268 -13.82 11.59 -15.08
CA LYS A 268 -13.01 10.41 -15.46
C LYS A 268 -12.05 10.76 -16.60
N GLN A 269 -10.80 10.38 -16.46
CA GLN A 269 -9.74 10.58 -17.44
C GLN A 269 -9.23 9.24 -17.96
N LEU A 270 -8.98 9.17 -19.28
CA LEU A 270 -8.34 8.01 -19.91
C LEU A 270 -6.83 8.05 -19.66
N VAL A 271 -6.29 6.99 -19.10
CA VAL A 271 -4.90 6.88 -18.66
C VAL A 271 -4.21 5.74 -19.37
N ASN A 272 -2.97 5.99 -19.86
CA ASN A 272 -2.09 4.97 -20.42
C ASN A 272 -0.91 4.69 -19.48
N PRO A 273 -0.99 3.68 -18.60
CA PRO A 273 0.08 3.38 -17.67
C PRO A 273 1.31 2.76 -18.32
N ARG A 274 1.14 2.02 -19.44
CA ARG A 274 2.25 1.25 -20.01
C ARG A 274 2.13 0.97 -21.52
N VAL A 275 3.30 0.87 -22.14
CA VAL A 275 3.48 0.38 -23.51
C VAL A 275 4.37 -0.86 -23.47
N PHE A 276 3.90 -1.96 -24.03
CA PHE A 276 4.62 -3.21 -24.18
C PHE A 276 5.15 -3.29 -25.61
N ARG A 277 6.46 -3.28 -25.77
CA ARG A 277 7.09 -3.26 -27.10
C ARG A 277 6.98 -4.62 -27.77
N GLY A 278 6.51 -4.62 -29.00
CA GLY A 278 6.39 -5.78 -29.84
C GLY A 278 7.72 -6.23 -30.49
N HIS A 279 7.59 -7.19 -31.44
CA HIS A 279 8.73 -7.76 -32.16
C HIS A 279 8.98 -7.06 -33.52
N GLY A 280 7.98 -6.45 -34.10
CA GLY A 280 8.06 -5.81 -35.44
C GLY A 280 6.91 -6.17 -36.36
N GLY A 281 6.27 -7.34 -36.17
CA GLY A 281 5.02 -7.70 -36.85
C GLY A 281 3.80 -7.05 -36.19
N ALA A 282 2.72 -6.81 -36.95
CA ALA A 282 1.48 -6.28 -36.39
C ALA A 282 0.89 -7.28 -35.38
N VAL A 283 0.25 -6.76 -34.33
CA VAL A 283 -0.50 -7.60 -33.38
C VAL A 283 -1.74 -8.16 -34.09
N THR A 284 -1.91 -9.45 -34.14
CA THR A 284 -3.08 -10.10 -34.75
C THR A 284 -4.16 -10.36 -33.70
N THR A 285 -3.77 -10.85 -32.53
CA THR A 285 -4.69 -11.24 -31.46
C THR A 285 -4.03 -11.02 -30.10
N ILE A 286 -4.87 -10.80 -29.09
CA ILE A 286 -4.44 -10.70 -27.68
C ILE A 286 -5.39 -11.58 -26.87
N ALA A 287 -4.84 -12.40 -25.97
CA ALA A 287 -5.62 -13.14 -24.99
C ALA A 287 -5.21 -12.75 -23.58
N ALA A 288 -6.17 -12.55 -22.70
CA ALA A 288 -5.97 -12.28 -21.28
C ALA A 288 -6.11 -13.56 -20.45
N SER A 289 -5.34 -13.66 -19.37
CA SER A 289 -5.50 -14.76 -18.42
C SER A 289 -6.80 -14.57 -17.61
N PRO A 290 -7.54 -15.67 -17.31
CA PRO A 290 -8.75 -15.60 -16.51
C PRO A 290 -8.50 -15.43 -14.99
N ARG A 291 -7.26 -15.60 -14.52
CA ARG A 291 -6.92 -15.56 -13.07
C ARG A 291 -5.89 -14.54 -12.67
N GLU A 292 -5.06 -14.12 -13.60
CA GLU A 292 -3.91 -13.26 -13.32
C GLU A 292 -3.86 -12.12 -14.33
N ARG A 293 -3.13 -11.07 -14.00
CA ARG A 293 -2.90 -9.94 -14.92
C ARG A 293 -1.82 -10.25 -15.95
N LEU A 294 -1.85 -11.47 -16.48
CA LEU A 294 -1.06 -11.90 -17.62
C LEU A 294 -1.85 -11.74 -18.90
N PHE A 295 -1.16 -11.42 -19.96
CA PHE A 295 -1.71 -11.46 -21.29
C PHE A 295 -0.66 -11.95 -22.29
N VAL A 296 -1.13 -12.50 -23.37
CA VAL A 296 -0.31 -12.96 -24.48
C VAL A 296 -0.75 -12.27 -25.76
N ALA A 297 0.22 -11.82 -26.56
CA ALA A 297 0.00 -11.22 -27.86
C ALA A 297 0.58 -12.11 -28.96
N GLY A 298 -0.19 -12.34 -30.00
CA GLY A 298 0.21 -13.01 -31.22
C GLY A 298 0.46 -12.00 -32.35
N TYR A 299 1.40 -12.34 -33.21
CA TYR A 299 1.90 -11.44 -34.24
C TYR A 299 1.78 -12.04 -35.64
N THR A 300 1.80 -11.19 -36.66
CA THR A 300 1.73 -11.60 -38.10
C THR A 300 2.93 -12.44 -38.54
N ASP A 301 4.04 -12.37 -37.82
CA ASP A 301 5.29 -13.08 -38.10
C ASP A 301 5.42 -14.42 -37.36
N GLY A 302 4.34 -14.89 -36.69
CA GLY A 302 4.30 -16.13 -35.94
C GLY A 302 4.94 -16.04 -34.56
N HIS A 303 5.34 -14.84 -34.11
CA HIS A 303 5.80 -14.65 -32.74
C HIS A 303 4.64 -14.63 -31.74
N VAL A 304 4.95 -15.08 -30.53
CA VAL A 304 4.04 -15.04 -29.38
C VAL A 304 4.80 -14.47 -28.20
N ARG A 305 4.28 -13.41 -27.59
CA ARG A 305 4.86 -12.76 -26.41
C ARG A 305 3.87 -12.67 -25.28
N MET A 306 4.31 -13.07 -24.09
CA MET A 306 3.54 -12.96 -22.88
C MET A 306 4.12 -11.88 -21.98
N PHE A 307 3.24 -11.09 -21.36
CA PHE A 307 3.61 -10.01 -20.45
C PHE A 307 2.74 -10.03 -19.20
N GLN A 308 3.31 -9.56 -18.11
CA GLN A 308 2.54 -9.18 -16.93
C GLN A 308 2.17 -7.70 -17.03
N ALA A 309 0.88 -7.40 -16.97
CA ALA A 309 0.36 -6.07 -17.30
C ALA A 309 0.87 -4.95 -16.38
N THR A 310 0.91 -5.17 -15.07
CA THR A 310 1.28 -4.15 -14.07
C THR A 310 2.79 -3.98 -13.92
N SER A 311 3.55 -5.08 -13.80
CA SER A 311 5.02 -5.00 -13.68
C SER A 311 5.71 -4.65 -15.00
N GLY A 312 5.07 -4.99 -16.14
CA GLY A 312 5.62 -4.87 -17.49
C GLY A 312 6.69 -5.89 -17.82
N LYS A 313 6.83 -6.93 -16.98
CA LYS A 313 7.79 -8.01 -17.23
C LYS A 313 7.34 -8.85 -18.42
N ARG A 314 8.24 -9.05 -19.40
CA ARG A 314 8.06 -10.04 -20.45
C ARG A 314 8.37 -11.42 -19.86
N VAL A 315 7.40 -12.34 -19.96
CA VAL A 315 7.47 -13.68 -19.37
C VAL A 315 7.91 -14.70 -20.43
N ILE A 316 7.30 -14.64 -21.61
CA ILE A 316 7.59 -15.53 -22.74
C ILE A 316 7.87 -14.69 -24.00
N ASP A 317 8.78 -15.19 -24.83
CA ASP A 317 9.09 -14.68 -26.17
C ASP A 317 9.48 -15.88 -27.02
N THR A 318 8.60 -16.33 -27.89
CA THR A 318 8.79 -17.53 -28.70
C THR A 318 8.13 -17.40 -30.07
N THR A 319 8.53 -18.25 -31.00
CA THR A 319 7.91 -18.40 -32.31
C THR A 319 7.24 -19.72 -32.44
N VAL A 320 6.07 -19.74 -33.09
CA VAL A 320 5.34 -20.95 -33.42
C VAL A 320 5.97 -21.63 -34.64
N GLN A 321 5.99 -22.95 -34.62
CA GLN A 321 6.51 -23.71 -35.78
C GLN A 321 5.71 -23.39 -37.03
N GLY A 322 6.42 -23.04 -38.11
CA GLY A 322 5.80 -22.72 -39.41
C GLY A 322 5.70 -21.21 -39.72
N SER A 323 6.05 -20.30 -38.79
CA SER A 323 6.03 -18.84 -38.99
C SER A 323 4.77 -18.25 -39.58
N ALA A 324 3.60 -18.93 -39.43
CA ALA A 324 2.31 -18.42 -39.84
C ALA A 324 1.79 -17.38 -38.87
N ALA A 325 0.99 -16.42 -39.35
CA ALA A 325 0.32 -15.45 -38.49
C ALA A 325 -0.50 -16.18 -37.42
N ILE A 326 -0.49 -15.62 -36.21
CA ILE A 326 -1.27 -16.18 -35.11
C ILE A 326 -2.73 -15.77 -35.26
N ASP A 327 -3.63 -16.74 -35.36
CA ASP A 327 -5.07 -16.51 -35.56
C ASP A 327 -5.81 -16.40 -34.24
N ALA A 328 -5.54 -17.33 -33.30
CA ALA A 328 -6.20 -17.33 -31.98
C ALA A 328 -5.23 -17.79 -30.88
N LEU A 329 -5.48 -17.30 -29.68
CA LEU A 329 -4.73 -17.61 -28.47
C LEU A 329 -5.70 -17.88 -27.33
N ALA A 330 -5.38 -18.84 -26.46
CA ALA A 330 -6.14 -19.08 -25.25
C ALA A 330 -5.26 -19.56 -24.10
N PHE A 331 -5.47 -18.99 -22.91
CA PHE A 331 -4.92 -19.54 -21.68
C PHE A 331 -5.74 -20.75 -21.21
N ALA A 332 -5.06 -21.71 -20.61
CA ALA A 332 -5.74 -22.70 -19.78
C ALA A 332 -6.32 -22.01 -18.52
N PRO A 333 -7.46 -22.51 -17.98
CA PRO A 333 -8.15 -21.86 -16.86
C PRO A 333 -7.30 -21.66 -15.60
N LYS A 334 -6.26 -22.48 -15.37
CA LYS A 334 -5.30 -22.35 -14.27
C LYS A 334 -4.07 -21.51 -14.61
N THR A 335 -4.01 -20.93 -15.81
CA THR A 335 -2.85 -20.17 -16.32
C THR A 335 -1.56 -21.03 -16.40
N ASP A 336 -1.70 -22.33 -16.48
CA ASP A 336 -0.62 -23.32 -16.55
C ASP A 336 -0.43 -23.90 -17.97
N GLY A 337 -1.17 -23.39 -18.94
CA GLY A 337 -1.08 -23.78 -20.36
C GLY A 337 -1.49 -22.64 -21.29
N LEU A 338 -0.97 -22.70 -22.52
CA LEU A 338 -1.29 -21.79 -23.62
C LEU A 338 -1.59 -22.61 -24.87
N LEU A 339 -2.72 -22.35 -25.49
CA LEU A 339 -3.09 -22.90 -26.77
C LEU A 339 -2.93 -21.82 -27.85
N VAL A 340 -2.24 -22.14 -28.93
CA VAL A 340 -1.92 -21.22 -30.01
C VAL A 340 -2.39 -21.82 -31.33
N ALA A 341 -3.24 -21.10 -32.05
CA ALA A 341 -3.67 -21.45 -33.38
C ALA A 341 -2.97 -20.54 -34.39
N ALA A 342 -2.35 -21.17 -35.41
CA ALA A 342 -1.63 -20.49 -36.48
C ALA A 342 -1.87 -21.22 -37.82
N GLY A 343 -2.64 -20.63 -38.74
CA GLY A 343 -3.03 -21.24 -39.99
C GLY A 343 -3.81 -22.53 -39.77
N SER A 344 -3.24 -23.66 -40.19
CA SER A 344 -3.84 -24.99 -40.02
C SER A 344 -3.29 -25.76 -38.81
N SER A 345 -2.35 -25.15 -38.04
CA SER A 345 -1.72 -25.81 -36.90
C SER A 345 -2.26 -25.29 -35.57
N LEU A 346 -2.38 -26.22 -34.62
CA LEU A 346 -2.74 -25.93 -33.27
C LEU A 346 -1.60 -26.46 -32.36
N GLN A 347 -1.05 -25.60 -31.51
CA GLN A 347 0.06 -25.97 -30.66
C GLN A 347 -0.31 -25.66 -29.19
N HIS A 348 -0.06 -26.62 -28.31
CA HIS A 348 -0.27 -26.49 -26.89
C HIS A 348 1.09 -26.41 -26.17
N PHE A 349 1.23 -25.40 -25.29
CA PHE A 349 2.42 -25.17 -24.48
C PHE A 349 2.06 -25.30 -22.99
N ASN A 350 2.81 -26.09 -22.25
CA ASN A 350 2.76 -26.10 -20.79
C ASN A 350 3.54 -24.90 -20.27
N MET A 351 3.03 -24.25 -19.23
CA MET A 351 3.60 -23.03 -18.70
C MET A 351 3.72 -23.07 -17.17
N GLU A 352 4.79 -22.50 -16.67
CA GLU A 352 4.94 -22.13 -15.28
C GLU A 352 5.41 -20.67 -15.21
N PRO A 353 4.50 -19.70 -15.22
CA PRO A 353 4.87 -18.28 -15.32
C PRO A 353 5.63 -17.77 -14.08
N GLY A 354 5.61 -18.52 -12.98
CA GLY A 354 6.25 -18.16 -11.73
C GLY A 354 5.59 -16.95 -11.07
N HIS A 355 6.38 -15.94 -10.70
CA HIS A 355 5.90 -14.73 -10.01
C HIS A 355 6.30 -13.46 -10.78
N PRO A 356 5.76 -13.22 -11.97
CA PRO A 356 6.17 -12.10 -12.83
C PRO A 356 5.66 -10.74 -12.34
N GLU A 357 4.65 -10.71 -11.48
CA GLU A 357 4.08 -9.51 -10.86
C GLU A 357 5.07 -8.83 -9.91
N VAL A 358 5.96 -9.59 -9.26
CA VAL A 358 6.96 -9.07 -8.35
C VAL A 358 8.31 -8.94 -9.04
N THR A 359 8.75 -7.69 -9.18
CA THR A 359 10.09 -7.32 -9.64
C THR A 359 10.70 -6.34 -8.64
N LEU A 360 12.03 -6.25 -8.57
CA LEU A 360 12.69 -5.25 -7.72
C LEU A 360 12.22 -3.83 -8.03
N ARG A 361 11.86 -3.57 -9.29
CA ARG A 361 11.30 -2.29 -9.70
C ARG A 361 9.90 -2.08 -9.10
N ALA A 362 9.03 -3.09 -9.14
CA ALA A 362 7.67 -3.01 -8.60
C ALA A 362 7.69 -2.89 -7.05
N LEU A 363 8.65 -3.52 -6.37
CA LEU A 363 8.79 -3.44 -4.92
C LEU A 363 9.24 -2.06 -4.42
N PHE A 364 10.14 -1.36 -5.17
CA PHE A 364 10.80 -0.14 -4.68
C PHE A 364 10.49 1.13 -5.44
N ARG A 365 9.89 1.05 -6.64
CA ARG A 365 9.47 2.24 -7.40
C ARG A 365 7.96 2.39 -7.38
N PRO A 366 7.45 3.62 -7.61
CA PRO A 366 6.01 3.80 -7.76
C PRO A 366 5.49 2.97 -8.94
N VAL A 367 4.40 2.27 -8.73
CA VAL A 367 3.71 1.46 -9.74
C VAL A 367 2.41 2.14 -10.09
N TRP A 368 2.03 2.10 -11.35
CA TRP A 368 0.76 2.61 -11.80
C TRP A 368 -0.27 1.48 -11.78
N TYR A 369 -1.00 1.42 -10.68
CA TYR A 369 -2.07 0.45 -10.51
C TYR A 369 -3.35 0.93 -11.17
N GLU A 370 -4.22 0.00 -11.50
CA GLU A 370 -5.53 0.25 -12.07
C GLU A 370 -6.37 1.19 -11.20
N GLY A 371 -7.07 2.14 -11.85
CA GLY A 371 -7.89 3.15 -11.16
C GLY A 371 -7.12 4.30 -10.53
N TYR A 372 -5.79 4.27 -10.49
CA TYR A 372 -4.99 5.36 -9.93
C TYR A 372 -4.66 6.40 -11.00
N ALA A 373 -4.84 7.69 -10.68
CA ALA A 373 -4.52 8.79 -11.59
C ALA A 373 -3.01 8.97 -11.84
N LYS A 374 -2.15 8.46 -10.95
CA LYS A 374 -0.69 8.55 -11.02
C LYS A 374 -0.01 7.34 -10.39
N PRO A 375 1.26 7.05 -10.76
CA PRO A 375 2.04 6.00 -10.11
C PRO A 375 2.19 6.27 -8.62
N THR A 376 1.99 5.24 -7.78
CA THR A 376 2.03 5.34 -6.32
C THR A 376 2.74 4.15 -5.69
N HIS A 377 3.21 4.34 -4.46
CA HIS A 377 3.69 3.26 -3.62
C HIS A 377 2.54 2.78 -2.74
N VAL A 378 2.10 1.55 -2.93
CA VAL A 378 0.97 0.97 -2.18
C VAL A 378 1.36 -0.42 -1.68
N TRP A 379 0.96 -0.73 -0.44
CA TRP A 379 0.91 -2.08 0.08
C TRP A 379 -0.55 -2.44 0.36
N GLN A 380 -1.04 -3.44 -0.34
CA GLN A 380 -2.37 -4.03 -0.14
C GLN A 380 -2.30 -5.47 -0.64
N SER A 381 -2.27 -6.42 0.27
CA SER A 381 -2.02 -7.84 -0.03
C SER A 381 -3.27 -8.63 -0.39
N SER A 382 -4.46 -8.18 0.04
CA SER A 382 -5.75 -8.85 -0.18
C SER A 382 -6.88 -7.85 -0.32
N ALA A 383 -7.96 -8.28 -0.95
CA ALA A 383 -9.27 -7.63 -0.98
C ALA A 383 -10.37 -8.69 -0.99
N GLY A 384 -11.63 -8.27 -0.98
CA GLY A 384 -12.79 -9.17 -0.97
C GLY A 384 -13.27 -9.63 -2.34
N THR A 385 -12.54 -9.32 -3.43
CA THR A 385 -12.92 -9.67 -4.81
C THR A 385 -11.87 -10.57 -5.44
N ASP A 386 -12.31 -11.50 -6.29
CA ASP A 386 -11.43 -12.49 -6.95
C ASP A 386 -10.56 -11.88 -8.07
N ASP A 387 -10.96 -10.73 -8.60
CA ASP A 387 -10.24 -9.96 -9.64
C ASP A 387 -9.17 -9.02 -9.05
N PHE A 388 -8.99 -9.05 -7.73
CA PHE A 388 -8.10 -8.14 -7.02
C PHE A 388 -6.63 -8.36 -7.37
N GLU A 389 -5.96 -7.27 -7.70
CA GLU A 389 -4.50 -7.24 -7.87
C GLU A 389 -3.78 -6.92 -6.56
N ALA A 390 -2.97 -7.84 -6.05
CA ALA A 390 -2.13 -7.60 -4.89
C ALA A 390 -1.08 -6.50 -5.18
N LYS A 391 -1.05 -5.46 -4.33
CA LYS A 391 -0.12 -4.34 -4.43
C LYS A 391 0.96 -4.50 -3.38
N LEU A 392 2.16 -4.88 -3.80
CA LEU A 392 3.23 -5.34 -2.91
C LEU A 392 4.42 -4.38 -2.83
N GLY A 393 4.16 -3.07 -2.87
CA GLY A 393 5.19 -2.05 -2.74
C GLY A 393 5.81 -2.02 -1.34
N MET A 394 7.13 -2.22 -1.20
CA MET A 394 7.84 -2.28 0.09
C MET A 394 8.03 -0.91 0.76
N TRP A 395 8.03 0.16 -0.03
CA TRP A 395 8.40 1.49 0.47
C TRP A 395 7.52 2.00 1.61
N PRO A 396 6.18 1.82 1.60
CA PRO A 396 5.33 2.21 2.74
C PRO A 396 5.70 1.51 4.05
N LEU A 397 6.12 0.24 4.00
CA LEU A 397 6.50 -0.55 5.18
C LEU A 397 7.87 -0.12 5.73
N VAL A 398 8.84 0.12 4.84
CA VAL A 398 10.16 0.67 5.20
C VAL A 398 9.99 2.05 5.84
N PHE A 399 9.22 2.92 5.20
CA PHE A 399 8.92 4.26 5.72
C PHE A 399 8.22 4.21 7.08
N GLY A 400 7.22 3.33 7.24
CA GLY A 400 6.53 3.14 8.51
C GLY A 400 7.46 2.67 9.63
N THR A 401 8.44 1.80 9.33
CA THR A 401 9.46 1.36 10.28
C THR A 401 10.36 2.52 10.71
N LEU A 402 10.80 3.34 9.76
CA LEU A 402 11.61 4.54 10.06
C LEU A 402 10.80 5.58 10.85
N LYS A 403 9.53 5.79 10.49
CA LYS A 403 8.60 6.69 11.21
C LYS A 403 8.42 6.25 12.66
N ALA A 404 8.11 4.98 12.89
CA ALA A 404 7.96 4.42 14.24
C ALA A 404 9.23 4.65 15.08
N THR A 405 10.37 4.30 14.50
CA THR A 405 11.68 4.47 15.15
C THR A 405 11.96 5.92 15.48
N PHE A 406 11.71 6.84 14.55
CA PHE A 406 11.92 8.28 14.77
C PHE A 406 11.10 8.81 15.95
N TYR A 407 9.79 8.52 15.97
CA TYR A 407 8.94 8.99 17.07
C TYR A 407 9.29 8.34 18.41
N ALA A 408 9.65 7.05 18.42
CA ALA A 408 10.08 6.39 19.65
C ALA A 408 11.39 6.96 20.21
N MET A 409 12.37 7.22 19.35
CA MET A 409 13.65 7.81 19.76
C MET A 409 13.51 9.26 20.17
N LEU A 410 12.58 10.01 19.56
CA LEU A 410 12.29 11.41 19.93
C LEU A 410 11.85 11.53 21.40
N PHE A 411 11.08 10.58 21.90
CA PHE A 411 10.64 10.55 23.31
C PHE A 411 11.63 9.79 24.20
N GLY A 412 12.10 8.62 23.78
CA GLY A 412 12.88 7.72 24.60
C GLY A 412 14.29 8.22 24.91
N VAL A 413 15.01 8.73 23.91
CA VAL A 413 16.43 9.12 24.09
C VAL A 413 16.61 10.26 25.07
N PRO A 414 15.91 11.41 24.93
CA PRO A 414 16.11 12.52 25.86
C PRO A 414 15.80 12.14 27.32
N LEU A 415 14.69 11.41 27.52
CA LEU A 415 14.28 11.01 28.87
C LEU A 415 15.26 10.00 29.47
N ALA A 416 15.72 9.00 28.71
CA ALA A 416 16.67 8.02 29.20
C ALA A 416 18.03 8.65 29.55
N LEU A 417 18.55 9.52 28.67
CA LEU A 417 19.85 10.17 28.92
C LEU A 417 19.78 11.13 30.10
N LEU A 418 18.72 11.94 30.22
CA LEU A 418 18.55 12.84 31.36
C LEU A 418 18.41 12.06 32.67
N ALA A 419 17.67 10.94 32.67
CA ALA A 419 17.55 10.05 33.81
C ALA A 419 18.93 9.45 34.20
N ALA A 420 19.71 8.98 33.21
CA ALA A 420 21.04 8.43 33.44
C ALA A 420 22.01 9.46 34.02
N ILE A 421 22.04 10.69 33.47
CA ILE A 421 22.85 11.80 34.01
C ILE A 421 22.41 12.14 35.43
N PHE A 422 21.13 12.25 35.70
CA PHE A 422 20.60 12.54 37.01
C PHE A 422 21.01 11.48 38.03
N THR A 423 20.84 10.18 37.68
CA THR A 423 21.17 9.07 38.58
C THR A 423 22.67 8.97 38.84
N SER A 424 23.53 9.14 37.82
CA SER A 424 24.99 9.00 37.96
C SER A 424 25.62 10.19 38.72
N GLU A 425 25.14 11.44 38.53
CA GLU A 425 25.83 12.63 39.02
C GLU A 425 25.15 13.32 40.21
N PHE A 426 23.82 13.15 40.39
CA PHE A 426 23.07 13.93 41.37
C PHE A 426 22.39 13.07 42.45
N VAL A 427 22.28 11.77 42.29
CA VAL A 427 21.67 10.87 43.25
C VAL A 427 22.74 10.33 44.22
N SER A 428 22.38 10.25 45.50
CA SER A 428 23.27 9.71 46.53
C SER A 428 23.64 8.24 46.24
N PRO A 429 24.88 7.81 46.58
CA PRO A 429 25.33 6.42 46.33
C PRO A 429 24.38 5.35 46.92
N ALA A 430 23.74 5.65 48.07
CA ALA A 430 22.82 4.72 48.73
C ALA A 430 21.44 4.58 47.97
N ALA A 431 20.99 5.60 47.27
CA ALA A 431 19.72 5.61 46.54
C ALA A 431 19.87 5.14 45.08
N ARG A 432 21.05 5.26 44.48
CA ARG A 432 21.33 4.92 43.09
C ARG A 432 20.95 3.47 42.74
N PRO A 433 21.34 2.41 43.50
CA PRO A 433 20.96 1.05 43.18
C PRO A 433 19.43 0.83 43.15
N ARG A 434 18.70 1.48 44.07
CA ARG A 434 17.24 1.37 44.16
C ARG A 434 16.55 1.96 42.92
N LEU A 435 17.00 3.14 42.49
CA LEU A 435 16.47 3.78 41.27
C LEU A 435 16.83 2.98 40.02
N LYS A 436 18.05 2.46 39.94
CA LYS A 436 18.50 1.59 38.82
C LYS A 436 17.61 0.36 38.72
N THR A 437 17.42 -0.38 39.83
CA THR A 437 16.56 -1.56 39.85
C THR A 437 15.11 -1.23 39.47
N LEU A 438 14.58 -0.08 39.93
CA LEU A 438 13.23 0.34 39.56
C LEU A 438 13.08 0.58 38.06
N ILE A 439 14.03 1.28 37.43
CA ILE A 439 13.98 1.52 35.96
C ILE A 439 14.23 0.24 35.19
N GLU A 440 15.16 -0.62 35.65
CA GLU A 440 15.41 -1.93 35.01
C GLU A 440 14.19 -2.85 35.08
N SER A 441 13.42 -2.79 36.19
CA SER A 441 12.18 -3.57 36.29
C SER A 441 11.12 -3.20 35.25
N MET A 442 11.15 -1.97 34.71
CA MET A 442 10.28 -1.57 33.61
C MET A 442 10.61 -2.33 32.30
N ALA A 443 11.87 -2.79 32.12
CA ALA A 443 12.26 -3.58 30.96
C ALA A 443 11.57 -4.98 30.93
N SER A 444 11.10 -5.48 32.07
CA SER A 444 10.39 -6.76 32.16
C SER A 444 8.93 -6.69 31.72
N LEU A 445 8.38 -5.49 31.48
CA LEU A 445 7.01 -5.36 31.00
C LEU A 445 6.87 -5.93 29.58
N PRO A 446 5.92 -6.89 29.37
CA PRO A 446 5.69 -7.45 28.04
C PRO A 446 5.25 -6.38 27.05
N SER A 447 5.89 -6.32 25.86
CA SER A 447 5.54 -5.34 24.83
C SER A 447 4.09 -5.47 24.33
N VAL A 448 3.53 -6.68 24.39
CA VAL A 448 2.10 -6.93 24.09
C VAL A 448 1.20 -6.15 25.05
N VAL A 449 1.48 -6.18 26.35
CA VAL A 449 0.69 -5.47 27.37
C VAL A 449 0.78 -3.96 27.14
N LEU A 450 1.99 -3.46 26.85
CA LEU A 450 2.18 -2.05 26.51
C LEU A 450 1.42 -1.66 25.24
N GLY A 451 1.38 -2.54 24.23
CA GLY A 451 0.59 -2.34 23.03
C GLY A 451 -0.92 -2.28 23.28
N PHE A 452 -1.44 -3.16 24.12
CA PHE A 452 -2.84 -3.11 24.56
C PHE A 452 -3.16 -1.84 25.34
N LEU A 453 -2.33 -1.45 26.30
CA LEU A 453 -2.52 -0.21 27.04
C LEU A 453 -2.48 1.00 26.10
N ALA A 454 -1.57 1.00 25.11
CA ALA A 454 -1.51 2.04 24.09
C ALA A 454 -2.82 2.14 23.29
N ALA A 455 -3.34 1.03 22.84
CA ALA A 455 -4.51 0.99 21.95
C ALA A 455 -5.84 1.22 22.70
N LEU A 456 -6.00 0.67 23.91
CA LEU A 456 -7.27 0.65 24.63
C LEU A 456 -7.40 1.76 25.68
N VAL A 457 -6.29 2.27 26.18
CA VAL A 457 -6.31 3.29 27.26
C VAL A 457 -5.73 4.61 26.75
N PHE A 458 -4.48 4.61 26.26
CA PHE A 458 -3.83 5.85 25.89
C PHE A 458 -4.41 6.47 24.61
N ALA A 459 -4.71 5.70 23.57
CA ALA A 459 -5.22 6.24 22.31
C ALA A 459 -6.62 6.91 22.47
N PRO A 460 -7.62 6.30 23.13
CA PRO A 460 -8.89 6.97 23.43
C PRO A 460 -8.72 8.19 24.35
N PHE A 461 -7.85 8.10 25.37
CA PHE A 461 -7.56 9.24 26.26
C PHE A 461 -6.99 10.42 25.47
N VAL A 462 -5.97 10.20 24.64
CA VAL A 462 -5.36 11.24 23.82
C VAL A 462 -6.36 11.83 22.84
N GLN A 463 -7.22 11.01 22.23
CA GLN A 463 -8.28 11.47 21.32
C GLN A 463 -9.25 12.44 22.00
N GLY A 464 -9.64 12.16 23.24
CA GLY A 464 -10.51 13.06 24.01
C GLY A 464 -9.84 14.35 24.50
N HIS A 465 -8.49 14.44 24.44
CA HIS A 465 -7.71 15.52 25.06
C HIS A 465 -6.58 16.01 24.15
N VAL A 466 -6.73 15.96 22.82
CA VAL A 466 -5.64 16.26 21.87
C VAL A 466 -5.01 17.62 22.11
N ALA A 467 -5.82 18.68 22.30
CA ALA A 467 -5.32 20.02 22.56
C ALA A 467 -4.50 20.09 23.87
N SER A 468 -4.99 19.46 24.94
CA SER A 468 -4.29 19.41 26.24
C SER A 468 -2.97 18.64 26.14
N VAL A 469 -2.94 17.52 25.39
CA VAL A 469 -1.73 16.72 25.17
C VAL A 469 -0.69 17.52 24.36
N MET A 470 -1.11 18.17 23.27
CA MET A 470 -0.21 19.01 22.45
C MET A 470 0.42 20.15 23.27
N ILE A 471 -0.41 20.87 24.04
CA ILE A 471 0.06 21.93 24.92
C ILE A 471 0.90 21.37 26.07
N GLY A 472 0.59 20.17 26.54
CA GLY A 472 1.33 19.47 27.60
C GLY A 472 2.82 19.28 27.27
N PHE A 473 3.16 19.00 26.00
CA PHE A 473 4.56 18.88 25.56
C PHE A 473 5.37 20.17 25.75
N LEU A 474 4.73 21.35 25.80
CA LEU A 474 5.35 22.63 26.10
C LEU A 474 5.23 22.98 27.58
N VAL A 475 4.06 22.80 28.17
CA VAL A 475 3.75 23.22 29.54
C VAL A 475 4.51 22.39 30.57
N VAL A 476 4.66 21.08 30.40
CA VAL A 476 5.34 20.24 31.37
C VAL A 476 6.82 20.65 31.56
N PRO A 477 7.65 20.73 30.51
CA PRO A 477 9.03 21.22 30.67
C PRO A 477 9.12 22.65 31.21
N LEU A 478 8.24 23.54 30.75
CA LEU A 478 8.20 24.93 31.17
C LEU A 478 7.86 25.05 32.66
N THR A 479 6.90 24.30 33.18
CA THR A 479 6.51 24.27 34.59
C THR A 479 7.63 23.73 35.47
N LEU A 480 8.32 22.66 35.04
CA LEU A 480 9.48 22.12 35.74
C LEU A 480 10.62 23.14 35.81
N LEU A 481 10.93 23.85 34.72
CA LEU A 481 11.91 24.90 34.67
C LEU A 481 11.51 26.08 35.58
N THR A 482 10.26 26.53 35.50
CA THR A 482 9.73 27.59 36.34
C THR A 482 9.83 27.21 37.83
N GLY A 483 9.46 25.98 38.18
CA GLY A 483 9.63 25.45 39.55
C GLY A 483 11.07 25.47 40.02
N ALA A 484 12.05 25.17 39.16
CA ALA A 484 13.46 25.25 39.48
C ALA A 484 13.93 26.70 39.74
N TYR A 485 13.45 27.66 38.96
CA TYR A 485 13.74 29.09 39.21
C TYR A 485 13.06 29.60 40.48
N ILE A 486 11.81 29.23 40.76
CA ILE A 486 11.12 29.54 42.01
C ILE A 486 11.90 28.98 43.23
N TRP A 487 12.42 27.75 43.11
CA TRP A 487 13.24 27.15 44.17
C TRP A 487 14.48 28.00 44.51
N GLN A 488 15.10 28.67 43.53
CA GLN A 488 16.26 29.55 43.76
C GLN A 488 15.91 30.84 44.53
N LEU A 489 14.64 31.29 44.42
CA LEU A 489 14.17 32.49 45.14
C LEU A 489 13.93 32.23 46.63
N ILE A 490 13.83 30.97 47.08
CA ILE A 490 13.56 30.60 48.46
C ILE A 490 14.81 30.94 49.33
N PRO A 491 14.64 31.61 50.51
CA PRO A 491 15.74 31.94 51.42
C PRO A 491 16.52 30.69 51.84
N ALA A 492 17.85 30.85 52.03
CA ALA A 492 18.77 29.75 52.33
C ALA A 492 18.38 28.93 53.57
N ALA A 493 17.86 29.60 54.63
CA ALA A 493 17.42 28.92 55.85
C ALA A 493 16.24 27.93 55.57
N THR A 494 15.26 28.37 54.78
CA THR A 494 14.10 27.57 54.37
C THR A 494 14.51 26.45 53.42
N THR A 495 15.39 26.75 52.45
CA THR A 495 15.91 25.75 51.50
C THR A 495 16.62 24.59 52.22
N ARG A 496 17.39 24.88 53.31
CA ARG A 496 18.03 23.82 54.11
C ARG A 496 17.01 22.93 54.83
N ARG A 497 15.92 23.49 55.34
CA ARG A 497 14.84 22.71 55.97
C ARG A 497 14.07 21.86 54.96
N LEU A 498 13.83 22.41 53.78
CA LEU A 498 13.08 21.73 52.68
C LEU A 498 13.94 20.79 51.85
N SER A 499 15.28 20.78 52.03
CA SER A 499 16.19 19.97 51.20
C SER A 499 15.88 18.48 51.22
N ARG A 500 15.41 17.94 52.37
CA ARG A 500 14.98 16.54 52.50
C ARG A 500 13.70 16.21 51.69
N PHE A 501 12.88 17.21 51.38
CA PHE A 501 11.66 17.09 50.60
C PHE A 501 11.83 17.48 49.11
N ARG A 502 13.06 17.75 48.68
CA ARG A 502 13.32 18.20 47.29
C ARG A 502 12.80 17.23 46.24
N LEU A 503 13.04 15.94 46.38
CA LEU A 503 12.53 14.93 45.48
C LEU A 503 10.99 14.86 45.45
N PRO A 504 10.29 14.72 46.61
CA PRO A 504 8.83 14.81 46.63
C PRO A 504 8.25 16.07 45.98
N ILE A 505 8.89 17.22 46.17
CA ILE A 505 8.44 18.49 45.58
C ILE A 505 8.58 18.43 44.02
N VAL A 506 9.69 17.91 43.52
CA VAL A 506 9.88 17.72 42.06
C VAL A 506 8.84 16.74 41.51
N PHE A 507 8.54 15.64 42.22
CA PHE A 507 7.48 14.73 41.80
C PHE A 507 6.09 15.39 41.82
N LEU A 508 5.83 16.31 42.78
CA LEU A 508 4.56 17.04 42.85
C LEU A 508 4.40 18.04 41.71
N THR A 509 5.48 18.55 41.12
CA THR A 509 5.39 19.48 40.00
C THR A 509 4.85 18.79 38.74
N LEU A 510 4.97 17.47 38.59
CA LEU A 510 4.44 16.73 37.43
C LEU A 510 2.90 16.74 37.38
N PRO A 511 2.15 16.28 38.40
CA PRO A 511 0.69 16.39 38.38
C PRO A 511 0.20 17.84 38.30
N VAL A 512 0.91 18.79 38.90
CA VAL A 512 0.60 20.24 38.78
C VAL A 512 0.74 20.69 37.32
N SER A 513 1.81 20.28 36.61
CA SER A 513 1.99 20.64 35.19
C SER A 513 0.94 19.99 34.30
N ILE A 514 0.52 18.75 34.59
CA ILE A 514 -0.57 18.08 33.86
C ILE A 514 -1.90 18.83 34.11
N ALA A 515 -2.18 19.25 35.34
CA ALA A 515 -3.36 20.05 35.66
C ALA A 515 -3.36 21.40 34.92
N ILE A 516 -2.22 22.06 34.87
CA ILE A 516 -2.05 23.33 34.11
C ILE A 516 -2.30 23.05 32.60
N ALA A 517 -1.75 21.99 32.03
CA ALA A 517 -1.97 21.62 30.64
C ALA A 517 -3.44 21.29 30.36
N ALA A 518 -4.13 20.62 31.28
CA ALA A 518 -5.55 20.33 31.18
C ALA A 518 -6.43 21.59 31.16
N VAL A 519 -6.06 22.63 31.91
CA VAL A 519 -6.77 23.92 31.91
C VAL A 519 -6.43 24.76 30.67
N LEU A 520 -5.15 24.77 30.26
CA LEU A 520 -4.69 25.56 29.12
C LEU A 520 -5.08 24.93 27.78
N GLY A 521 -5.30 23.61 27.72
CA GLY A 521 -5.70 22.90 26.50
C GLY A 521 -6.97 23.45 25.85
N PRO A 522 -8.12 23.50 26.56
CA PRO A 522 -9.35 24.08 26.03
C PRO A 522 -9.25 25.56 25.66
N LEU A 523 -8.40 26.34 26.40
CA LEU A 523 -8.13 27.73 26.05
C LEU A 523 -7.37 27.85 24.72
N ALA A 524 -6.34 27.04 24.54
CA ALA A 524 -5.57 26.96 23.30
C ALA A 524 -6.44 26.46 22.12
N GLU A 525 -7.34 25.53 22.37
CA GLU A 525 -8.29 25.03 21.36
C GLU A 525 -9.17 26.16 20.84
N ARG A 526 -9.70 26.98 21.73
CA ARG A 526 -10.53 28.16 21.36
C ARG A 526 -9.74 29.24 20.64
N THR A 527 -8.50 29.50 21.04
CA THR A 527 -7.71 30.64 20.55
C THR A 527 -6.83 30.30 19.35
N LEU A 528 -6.22 29.11 19.34
CA LEU A 528 -5.24 28.71 18.31
C LEU A 528 -5.80 27.72 17.29
N PHE A 529 -6.84 26.95 17.65
CA PHE A 529 -7.39 25.86 16.84
C PHE A 529 -8.87 26.08 16.45
N ALA A 530 -9.32 27.34 16.40
CA ALA A 530 -10.67 27.73 15.96
C ALA A 530 -11.83 27.03 16.72
N GLY A 531 -11.61 26.62 17.96
CA GLY A 531 -12.60 26.04 18.85
C GLY A 531 -12.86 24.54 18.72
N ASP A 532 -12.30 23.90 17.69
CA ASP A 532 -12.37 22.45 17.45
C ASP A 532 -11.09 21.98 16.78
N ILE A 533 -10.25 21.28 17.55
CA ILE A 533 -8.96 20.82 17.06
C ILE A 533 -9.06 19.76 15.97
N MET A 534 -10.12 18.94 15.96
CA MET A 534 -10.31 17.90 14.94
C MET A 534 -10.63 18.54 13.58
N SER A 535 -11.61 19.43 13.53
CA SER A 535 -11.95 20.20 12.32
C SER A 535 -10.77 21.08 11.85
N TRP A 536 -9.95 21.58 12.78
CA TRP A 536 -8.75 22.32 12.45
C TRP A 536 -7.67 21.42 11.81
N LEU A 537 -7.43 20.23 12.34
CA LEU A 537 -6.48 19.25 11.79
C LEU A 537 -6.89 18.80 10.38
N ASP A 538 -8.19 18.67 10.11
CA ASP A 538 -8.74 18.35 8.78
C ASP A 538 -8.66 19.50 7.78
N GLY A 539 -8.20 20.67 8.21
CA GLY A 539 -8.12 21.86 7.36
C GLY A 539 -9.45 22.55 7.09
N GLN A 540 -10.53 22.12 7.75
CA GLN A 540 -11.88 22.67 7.53
C GLN A 540 -12.07 24.05 8.18
N ARG A 541 -11.32 24.35 9.26
CA ARG A 541 -11.45 25.58 10.04
C ARG A 541 -10.09 26.20 10.40
N GLY A 542 -10.08 27.51 10.56
CA GLY A 542 -8.93 28.27 11.05
C GLY A 542 -7.73 28.30 10.10
N SER A 543 -6.65 28.91 10.55
CA SER A 543 -5.37 29.03 9.83
C SER A 543 -4.31 28.09 10.39
N GLY A 544 -3.22 27.84 9.64
CA GLY A 544 -2.07 27.05 10.08
C GLY A 544 -1.22 27.70 11.21
N PHE A 545 -1.56 28.91 11.65
CA PHE A 545 -0.79 29.69 12.64
C PHE A 545 -0.54 28.92 13.96
N GLY A 546 -1.60 28.31 14.53
CA GLY A 546 -1.50 27.55 15.78
C GLY A 546 -0.50 26.36 15.67
N GLY A 547 -0.47 25.68 14.53
CA GLY A 547 0.49 24.61 14.26
C GLY A 547 1.92 25.13 14.15
N TRP A 548 2.15 26.23 13.42
CA TRP A 548 3.45 26.86 13.32
C TRP A 548 3.95 27.32 14.68
N LEU A 549 3.10 27.90 15.49
CA LEU A 549 3.46 28.34 16.83
C LEU A 549 4.00 27.19 17.68
N LEU A 550 3.30 26.05 17.70
CA LEU A 550 3.74 24.87 18.46
C LEU A 550 5.08 24.32 17.97
N LEU A 551 5.28 24.23 16.67
CA LEU A 551 6.52 23.70 16.06
C LEU A 551 7.72 24.65 16.28
N LEU A 552 7.50 25.96 16.24
CA LEU A 552 8.56 26.95 16.29
C LEU A 552 8.99 27.30 17.72
N ILE A 553 8.16 27.15 18.75
CA ILE A 553 8.53 27.47 20.13
C ILE A 553 9.82 26.74 20.57
N PRO A 554 9.98 25.42 20.40
CA PRO A 554 11.22 24.73 20.75
C PRO A 554 12.45 25.25 19.99
N VAL A 555 12.28 25.46 18.68
CA VAL A 555 13.37 25.91 17.79
C VAL A 555 13.80 27.34 18.13
N CYS A 556 12.85 28.25 18.25
CA CYS A 556 13.11 29.63 18.67
C CYS A 556 13.66 29.69 20.10
N GLY A 557 13.19 28.81 20.98
CA GLY A 557 13.70 28.71 22.34
C GLY A 557 15.20 28.40 22.40
N VAL A 558 15.65 27.40 21.64
CA VAL A 558 17.08 27.07 21.51
C VAL A 558 17.88 28.26 20.95
N ALA A 559 17.37 28.89 19.88
CA ALA A 559 18.02 30.06 19.28
C ALA A 559 18.15 31.25 20.29
N VAL A 560 17.08 31.54 21.04
CA VAL A 560 17.05 32.61 22.03
C VAL A 560 17.99 32.30 23.21
N ILE A 561 18.00 31.06 23.71
CA ILE A 561 18.94 30.64 24.75
C ILE A 561 20.39 30.87 24.32
N PHE A 562 20.72 30.49 23.09
CA PHE A 562 22.04 30.65 22.51
C PHE A 562 22.42 32.14 22.31
N ALA A 563 21.48 32.96 21.85
CA ALA A 563 21.66 34.42 21.69
C ALA A 563 21.86 35.13 23.05
N ILE A 564 21.04 34.76 24.04
CA ILE A 564 21.17 35.30 25.40
C ILE A 564 22.52 34.89 26.03
N ALA A 565 22.95 33.65 25.86
CA ALA A 565 24.23 33.16 26.38
C ALA A 565 25.42 33.91 25.77
N ARG A 566 25.37 34.23 24.48
CA ARG A 566 26.43 35.00 23.79
C ARG A 566 26.36 36.50 24.08
N GLY A 567 25.18 37.12 24.03
CA GLY A 567 25.02 38.56 24.12
C GLY A 567 25.13 39.13 25.53
N THR A 568 24.63 38.41 26.53
CA THR A 568 24.59 38.91 27.92
C THR A 568 25.53 38.15 28.86
N GLY A 569 26.22 37.11 28.39
CA GLY A 569 27.03 36.22 29.24
C GLY A 569 28.15 36.91 29.98
N THR A 570 28.90 37.82 29.34
CA THR A 570 30.00 38.59 29.96
C THR A 570 29.48 39.62 30.98
N ARG A 571 28.44 40.40 30.63
CA ARG A 571 27.84 41.41 31.54
C ARG A 571 27.20 40.75 32.76
N PHE A 572 26.54 39.62 32.56
CA PHE A 572 25.95 38.87 33.67
C PHE A 572 27.02 38.27 34.60
N ARG A 573 28.14 37.82 34.06
CA ARG A 573 29.25 37.23 34.80
C ARG A 573 29.92 38.30 35.72
N THR A 574 30.10 39.52 35.23
CA THR A 574 30.61 40.63 36.06
C THR A 574 29.60 41.04 37.12
N ALA A 575 28.30 41.17 36.80
CA ALA A 575 27.27 41.49 37.75
C ALA A 575 27.07 40.39 38.83
N SER A 576 27.33 39.14 38.49
CA SER A 576 27.20 38.00 39.42
C SER A 576 28.30 37.96 40.50
N MET A 577 29.45 38.57 40.24
CA MET A 577 30.55 38.62 41.22
C MET A 577 30.27 39.54 42.39
N THR A 578 29.39 40.53 42.23
CA THR A 578 29.11 41.57 43.28
C THR A 578 27.70 41.48 43.85
N ALA A 579 26.82 40.66 43.28
CA ALA A 579 25.42 40.60 43.67
C ALA A 579 25.14 39.59 44.79
N SER A 580 24.19 39.92 45.66
CA SER A 580 23.71 39.03 46.73
C SER A 580 22.94 37.83 46.03
N ARG A 581 22.87 36.67 46.72
CA ARG A 581 22.19 35.47 46.26
C ARG A 581 20.75 35.73 45.80
N SER A 582 20.01 36.52 46.56
CA SER A 582 18.62 36.88 46.24
C SER A 582 18.55 37.71 44.96
N ARG A 583 19.45 38.68 44.79
CA ARG A 583 19.51 39.52 43.59
C ARG A 583 19.87 38.72 42.34
N LEU A 584 20.78 37.76 42.47
CA LEU A 584 21.13 36.81 41.39
C LEU A 584 19.93 35.96 40.99
N ALA A 585 19.21 35.39 41.96
CA ALA A 585 18.03 34.57 41.70
C ALA A 585 16.91 35.35 40.94
N TRP A 586 16.68 36.61 41.34
CA TRP A 586 15.75 37.49 40.63
C TRP A 586 16.23 37.88 39.21
N MET A 587 17.53 38.09 39.02
CA MET A 587 18.10 38.35 37.69
C MET A 587 17.99 37.14 36.78
N ASP A 588 18.20 35.92 37.28
CA ASP A 588 18.04 34.69 36.52
C ASP A 588 16.58 34.43 36.17
N MET A 589 15.66 34.65 37.11
CA MET A 589 14.22 34.57 36.84
C MET A 589 13.80 35.60 35.78
N GLY A 590 14.31 36.85 35.89
CA GLY A 590 14.05 37.88 34.88
C GLY A 590 14.54 37.50 33.49
N ARG A 591 15.75 36.92 33.38
CA ARG A 591 16.30 36.43 32.12
C ARG A 591 15.47 35.29 31.54
N PHE A 592 15.02 34.35 32.37
CA PHE A 592 14.13 33.27 31.98
C PHE A 592 12.78 33.81 31.46
N ALA A 593 12.15 34.74 32.18
CA ALA A 593 10.89 35.34 31.78
C ALA A 593 11.01 36.13 30.47
N VAL A 594 12.06 37.01 30.36
CA VAL A 594 12.32 37.74 29.10
C VAL A 594 12.66 36.79 27.96
N GLY A 595 13.48 35.76 28.22
CA GLY A 595 13.80 34.74 27.21
C GLY A 595 12.55 34.00 26.72
N GLY A 596 11.66 33.63 27.63
CA GLY A 596 10.38 33.00 27.27
C GLY A 596 9.48 33.93 26.43
N LEU A 597 9.37 35.20 26.82
CA LEU A 597 8.59 36.21 26.08
C LEU A 597 9.17 36.42 24.66
N VAL A 598 10.48 36.58 24.54
CA VAL A 598 11.17 36.74 23.25
C VAL A 598 10.97 35.47 22.37
N THR A 599 11.06 34.29 22.96
CA THR A 599 10.82 33.03 22.26
C THR A 599 9.41 32.99 21.70
N LEU A 600 8.40 33.31 22.53
CA LEU A 600 6.99 33.31 22.10
C LEU A 600 6.73 34.35 21.01
N SER A 601 7.27 35.58 21.19
CA SER A 601 7.12 36.65 20.18
C SER A 601 7.81 36.31 18.88
N LEU A 602 9.00 35.72 18.91
CA LEU A 602 9.73 35.29 17.72
C LEU A 602 9.00 34.16 17.00
N ALA A 603 8.53 33.15 17.73
CA ALA A 603 7.76 32.04 17.18
C ALA A 603 6.42 32.53 16.55
N ALA A 604 5.75 33.48 17.22
CA ALA A 604 4.53 34.09 16.69
C ALA A 604 4.80 34.93 15.43
N ALA A 605 5.90 35.72 15.42
CA ALA A 605 6.26 36.51 14.23
C ALA A 605 6.60 35.63 13.03
N VAL A 606 7.45 34.61 13.21
CA VAL A 606 7.84 33.68 12.14
C VAL A 606 6.64 32.84 11.69
N GLY A 607 5.85 32.33 12.63
CA GLY A 607 4.61 31.57 12.33
C GLY A 607 3.58 32.40 11.59
N GLY A 608 3.42 33.68 11.96
CA GLY A 608 2.58 34.65 11.25
C GLY A 608 3.05 34.89 9.82
N LEU A 609 4.35 35.12 9.61
CA LEU A 609 4.95 35.28 8.27
C LEU A 609 4.75 34.05 7.39
N LEU A 610 4.95 32.84 7.93
CA LEU A 610 4.72 31.61 7.20
C LEU A 610 3.25 31.44 6.80
N THR A 611 2.34 31.79 7.71
CA THR A 611 0.89 31.75 7.43
C THR A 611 0.49 32.77 6.36
N LEU A 612 1.06 33.98 6.39
CA LEU A 612 0.87 35.00 5.35
C LEU A 612 1.44 34.58 3.99
N ALA A 613 2.52 33.81 3.99
CA ALA A 613 3.09 33.21 2.79
C ALA A 613 2.32 31.97 2.30
N HIS A 614 1.12 31.71 2.83
CA HIS A 614 0.28 30.54 2.53
C HIS A 614 0.95 29.19 2.82
N ALA A 615 2.00 29.16 3.63
CA ALA A 615 2.59 27.91 4.12
C ALA A 615 1.73 27.35 5.25
N ASP A 616 1.13 26.18 5.03
CA ASP A 616 0.30 25.50 6.02
C ASP A 616 1.03 24.25 6.54
N PRO A 617 1.21 24.11 7.89
CA PRO A 617 1.81 22.90 8.45
C PRO A 617 0.85 21.70 8.42
N ARG A 618 -0.45 21.93 8.16
CA ARG A 618 -1.45 20.89 8.00
C ARG A 618 -1.23 20.18 6.65
N GLY A 619 -1.40 18.87 6.62
CA GLY A 619 -1.03 18.06 5.43
C GLY A 619 0.43 17.59 5.39
N GLY A 620 1.33 18.18 6.21
CA GLY A 620 2.72 17.75 6.37
C GLY A 620 2.97 17.11 7.74
N PHE A 621 3.25 17.96 8.75
CA PHE A 621 3.48 17.52 10.13
C PHE A 621 2.20 17.25 10.92
N PHE A 622 1.16 18.00 10.65
CA PHE A 622 -0.19 17.82 11.17
C PHE A 622 -1.12 17.41 10.04
N GLY A 623 -2.20 16.72 10.36
CA GLY A 623 -3.22 16.30 9.40
C GLY A 623 -4.32 15.55 10.13
N THR A 624 -5.27 14.99 9.42
CA THR A 624 -6.40 14.23 9.96
C THR A 624 -5.99 13.33 11.12
N TYR A 625 -6.71 13.44 12.22
CA TYR A 625 -6.44 12.67 13.43
C TYR A 625 -7.03 11.27 13.31
N VAL A 626 -6.17 10.28 13.45
CA VAL A 626 -6.57 8.87 13.59
C VAL A 626 -6.29 8.44 15.03
N GLN A 627 -7.20 7.74 15.66
CA GLN A 627 -7.08 7.33 17.08
C GLN A 627 -5.79 6.55 17.34
N ARG A 628 -5.47 5.58 16.48
CA ARG A 628 -4.23 4.79 16.54
C ARG A 628 -3.19 5.45 15.63
N ASN A 629 -2.28 6.21 16.22
CA ASN A 629 -1.39 7.09 15.50
C ASN A 629 0.07 7.02 15.96
N ALA A 630 0.94 7.69 15.21
CA ALA A 630 2.38 7.68 15.46
C ALA A 630 2.78 8.39 16.77
N LEU A 631 2.02 9.37 17.24
CA LEU A 631 2.30 10.05 18.51
C LEU A 631 2.14 9.09 19.68
N VAL A 632 1.01 8.38 19.76
CA VAL A 632 0.72 7.41 20.83
C VAL A 632 1.73 6.26 20.80
N VAL A 633 1.96 5.69 19.63
CA VAL A 633 2.95 4.60 19.47
C VAL A 633 4.35 5.08 19.84
N GLY A 634 4.77 6.26 19.37
CA GLY A 634 6.09 6.81 19.65
C GLY A 634 6.32 7.04 21.14
N PHE A 635 5.31 7.54 21.85
CA PHE A 635 5.36 7.72 23.30
C PHE A 635 5.51 6.38 24.06
N VAL A 636 4.62 5.40 23.77
CA VAL A 636 4.64 4.10 24.47
C VAL A 636 5.88 3.28 24.11
N MET A 637 6.27 3.28 22.84
CA MET A 637 7.47 2.60 22.38
C MET A 637 8.74 3.27 22.91
N GLY A 638 8.73 4.62 22.99
CA GLY A 638 9.78 5.39 23.66
C GLY A 638 9.93 4.97 25.12
N PHE A 639 8.82 4.86 25.86
CA PHE A 639 8.81 4.38 27.23
C PHE A 639 9.40 2.98 27.38
N ALA A 640 9.09 2.05 26.46
CA ALA A 640 9.63 0.69 26.45
C ALA A 640 11.16 0.63 26.20
N ILE A 641 11.72 1.64 25.53
CA ILE A 641 13.14 1.69 25.17
C ILE A 641 13.98 2.37 26.26
N ILE A 642 13.36 3.25 27.08
CA ILE A 642 14.04 4.00 28.15
C ILE A 642 14.93 3.12 29.03
N PRO A 643 14.49 1.98 29.58
CA PRO A 643 15.33 1.18 30.49
C PRO A 643 16.64 0.73 29.85
N ILE A 644 16.62 0.34 28.59
CA ILE A 644 17.81 -0.16 27.88
C ILE A 644 18.82 0.95 27.66
N ILE A 645 18.35 2.10 27.13
CA ILE A 645 19.21 3.26 26.91
C ILE A 645 19.75 3.77 28.25
N TYR A 646 18.89 3.85 29.26
CA TYR A 646 19.26 4.30 30.61
C TYR A 646 20.34 3.44 31.22
N THR A 647 20.21 2.12 31.28
CA THR A 647 21.18 1.22 31.90
C THR A 647 22.57 1.36 31.28
N ILE A 648 22.64 1.31 29.95
CA ILE A 648 23.92 1.40 29.23
C ILE A 648 24.54 2.81 29.38
N ALA A 649 23.71 3.85 29.35
CA ALA A 649 24.16 5.23 29.52
C ALA A 649 24.64 5.51 30.96
N GLU A 650 23.92 4.99 31.97
CA GLU A 650 24.28 5.11 33.37
C GLU A 650 25.61 4.39 33.67
N ASP A 651 25.79 3.17 33.15
CA ASP A 651 27.03 2.40 33.26
C ASP A 651 28.21 3.16 32.61
N ALA A 652 28.01 3.73 31.43
CA ALA A 652 29.02 4.54 30.75
C ALA A 652 29.40 5.81 31.50
N LEU A 653 28.42 6.48 32.08
CA LEU A 653 28.66 7.68 32.91
C LEU A 653 29.36 7.31 34.23
N SER A 654 28.94 6.21 34.87
CA SER A 654 29.53 5.76 36.15
C SER A 654 30.96 5.23 35.97
N ALA A 655 31.32 4.73 34.80
CA ALA A 655 32.67 4.28 34.46
C ALA A 655 33.71 5.42 34.35
N VAL A 656 33.29 6.69 34.28
CA VAL A 656 34.22 7.82 34.24
C VAL A 656 35.01 7.90 35.56
N PRO A 657 36.37 8.00 35.53
CA PRO A 657 37.20 7.97 36.70
C PRO A 657 36.87 9.09 37.71
N SER A 658 36.85 8.73 39.01
CA SER A 658 36.48 9.66 40.10
C SER A 658 37.45 10.82 40.25
N HIS A 659 38.75 10.62 39.92
CA HIS A 659 39.74 11.69 39.99
C HIS A 659 39.48 12.85 39.02
N LEU A 660 38.88 12.59 37.83
CA LEU A 660 38.50 13.64 36.91
C LEU A 660 37.37 14.51 37.47
N ARG A 661 36.38 13.87 38.16
CA ARG A 661 35.33 14.59 38.87
C ARG A 661 35.88 15.43 40.02
N ALA A 662 36.74 14.81 40.84
CA ALA A 662 37.37 15.49 41.99
C ALA A 662 38.22 16.67 41.52
N ALA A 663 39.04 16.54 40.50
CA ALA A 663 39.84 17.60 39.93
C ALA A 663 38.99 18.78 39.43
N SER A 664 37.90 18.50 38.72
CA SER A 664 36.97 19.53 38.24
C SER A 664 36.28 20.28 39.36
N LEU A 665 35.80 19.56 40.39
CA LEU A 665 35.17 20.17 41.56
C LEU A 665 36.20 20.95 42.37
N GLY A 666 37.44 20.44 42.53
CA GLY A 666 38.56 21.12 43.20
C GLY A 666 38.97 22.40 42.48
N ALA A 667 38.84 22.47 41.17
CA ALA A 667 39.06 23.71 40.40
C ALA A 667 37.89 24.71 40.49
N GLY A 668 36.86 24.43 41.32
CA GLY A 668 35.72 25.33 41.58
C GLY A 668 34.55 25.16 40.60
N ALA A 669 34.52 24.10 39.78
CA ALA A 669 33.38 23.85 38.92
C ALA A 669 32.17 23.37 39.73
N THR A 670 30.97 23.75 39.28
CA THR A 670 29.74 23.22 39.86
C THR A 670 29.51 21.74 39.41
N PRO A 671 28.72 20.94 40.15
CA PRO A 671 28.40 19.57 39.73
C PRO A 671 27.83 19.48 38.31
N TRP A 672 27.00 20.43 37.89
CA TRP A 672 26.48 20.52 36.53
C TRP A 672 27.57 20.82 35.49
N GLN A 673 28.47 21.74 35.79
CA GLN A 673 29.61 22.03 34.90
C GLN A 673 30.54 20.84 34.76
N THR A 674 30.79 20.10 35.85
CA THR A 674 31.56 18.86 35.84
C THR A 674 30.86 17.79 34.98
N ALA A 675 29.55 17.59 35.17
CA ALA A 675 28.75 16.65 34.36
C ALA A 675 28.84 16.96 32.86
N VAL A 676 28.58 18.22 32.47
CA VAL A 676 28.49 18.60 31.05
C VAL A 676 29.86 18.74 30.38
N ARG A 677 30.92 19.22 31.10
CA ARG A 677 32.21 19.53 30.49
C ARG A 677 33.25 18.41 30.61
N ILE A 678 33.10 17.53 31.59
CA ILE A 678 34.06 16.45 31.85
C ILE A 678 33.40 15.09 31.66
N VAL A 679 32.33 14.79 32.41
CA VAL A 679 31.75 13.44 32.42
C VAL A 679 31.11 13.08 31.10
N LEU A 680 30.22 13.93 30.55
CA LEU A 680 29.54 13.68 29.26
C LEU A 680 30.52 13.51 28.10
N PRO A 681 31.52 14.38 27.86
CA PRO A 681 32.48 14.18 26.78
C PRO A 681 33.32 12.91 26.94
N THR A 682 33.69 12.55 28.16
CA THR A 682 34.47 11.33 28.45
C THR A 682 33.64 10.07 28.22
N ALA A 683 32.35 10.08 28.59
CA ALA A 683 31.41 8.95 28.41
C ALA A 683 30.76 8.90 27.02
N MET A 684 31.06 9.82 26.12
CA MET A 684 30.35 10.02 24.86
C MET A 684 30.24 8.72 24.01
N SER A 685 31.30 7.92 23.95
CA SER A 685 31.28 6.65 23.18
C SER A 685 30.27 5.64 23.73
N GLY A 686 30.14 5.58 25.08
CA GLY A 686 29.17 4.72 25.75
C GLY A 686 27.72 5.24 25.58
N LEU A 687 27.53 6.55 25.63
CA LEU A 687 26.23 7.18 25.39
C LEU A 687 25.73 6.95 23.96
N PHE A 688 26.63 7.07 22.98
CA PHE A 688 26.29 6.70 21.61
C PHE A 688 25.90 5.23 21.48
N SER A 689 26.66 4.33 22.14
CA SER A 689 26.34 2.90 22.16
C SER A 689 24.93 2.64 22.72
N ALA A 690 24.59 3.31 23.82
CA ALA A 690 23.26 3.23 24.45
C ALA A 690 22.13 3.64 23.49
N ILE A 691 22.28 4.79 22.80
CA ILE A 691 21.32 5.28 21.82
C ILE A 691 21.17 4.29 20.68
N MET A 692 22.28 3.74 20.16
CA MET A 692 22.24 2.84 18.99
C MET A 692 21.63 1.48 19.32
N ILE A 693 21.84 0.94 20.52
CA ILE A 693 21.18 -0.29 20.96
C ILE A 693 19.68 -0.03 21.13
N GLY A 694 19.28 1.10 21.66
CA GLY A 694 17.89 1.53 21.73
C GLY A 694 17.26 1.66 20.34
N LEU A 695 17.99 2.22 19.37
CA LEU A 695 17.57 2.37 17.99
C LEU A 695 17.34 0.99 17.33
N GLY A 696 18.29 0.06 17.51
CA GLY A 696 18.16 -1.30 16.96
C GLY A 696 16.91 -2.01 17.48
N ARG A 697 16.59 -1.86 18.79
CA ARG A 697 15.35 -2.38 19.37
C ARG A 697 14.12 -1.70 18.79
N ALA A 698 14.14 -0.37 18.62
CA ALA A 698 13.03 0.38 18.06
C ALA A 698 12.67 -0.06 16.63
N VAL A 699 13.68 -0.33 15.79
CA VAL A 699 13.46 -0.82 14.41
C VAL A 699 12.78 -2.20 14.40
N GLY A 700 13.12 -3.06 15.35
CA GLY A 700 12.58 -4.42 15.45
C GLY A 700 11.28 -4.53 16.25
N GLU A 701 10.75 -3.44 16.83
CA GLU A 701 9.55 -3.52 17.67
C GLU A 701 8.32 -3.92 16.85
N THR A 702 7.64 -4.96 17.30
CA THR A 702 6.54 -5.58 16.56
C THR A 702 5.20 -5.36 17.25
N MET A 703 5.10 -5.72 18.53
CA MET A 703 3.81 -5.88 19.20
C MET A 703 3.15 -4.55 19.57
N ILE A 704 3.92 -3.57 20.02
CA ILE A 704 3.38 -2.22 20.31
C ILE A 704 2.84 -1.60 19.03
N VAL A 705 3.61 -1.70 17.94
CA VAL A 705 3.21 -1.17 16.64
C VAL A 705 1.97 -1.89 16.11
N LEU A 706 1.95 -3.22 16.16
CA LEU A 706 0.83 -4.04 15.70
C LEU A 706 -0.50 -3.61 16.33
N MET A 707 -0.49 -3.38 17.65
CA MET A 707 -1.70 -3.06 18.41
C MET A 707 -2.14 -1.60 18.29
N ALA A 708 -1.17 -0.67 18.25
CA ALA A 708 -1.44 0.76 18.45
C ALA A 708 -1.23 1.65 17.23
N ALA A 709 -0.66 1.14 16.11
CA ALA A 709 -0.34 1.98 14.94
C ALA A 709 -1.44 2.08 13.88
N GLY A 710 -2.55 1.34 14.01
CA GLY A 710 -3.65 1.36 13.04
C GLY A 710 -3.38 0.63 11.72
N ASN A 711 -2.21 0.02 11.56
CA ASN A 711 -1.80 -0.81 10.41
C ASN A 711 -2.08 -0.21 9.02
N THR A 712 -1.95 1.11 8.85
CA THR A 712 -2.23 1.83 7.60
C THR A 712 -0.92 2.13 6.87
N PRO A 713 -0.64 1.55 5.71
CA PRO A 713 0.65 1.70 5.00
C PRO A 713 0.71 3.01 4.20
N VAL A 714 0.79 4.16 4.87
CA VAL A 714 0.83 5.50 4.26
C VAL A 714 2.22 6.15 4.35
N LEU A 715 2.57 6.93 3.32
CA LEU A 715 3.84 7.65 3.20
C LEU A 715 3.70 9.11 3.68
N GLN A 716 3.40 9.31 4.96
CA GLN A 716 3.25 10.64 5.55
C GLN A 716 3.94 10.71 6.92
N MET A 717 4.70 11.78 7.16
CA MET A 717 5.34 12.02 8.48
C MET A 717 4.39 12.59 9.53
N ASN A 718 3.12 12.78 9.21
CA ASN A 718 2.11 13.23 10.14
C ASN A 718 2.10 12.38 11.43
N ALA A 719 2.15 13.04 12.59
CA ALA A 719 2.15 12.41 13.90
C ALA A 719 0.79 11.77 14.26
N PHE A 720 -0.30 12.27 13.68
CA PHE A 720 -1.67 11.89 14.00
C PHE A 720 -2.26 10.84 13.07
N ASN A 721 -1.52 10.35 12.08
CA ASN A 721 -1.97 9.23 11.27
C ASN A 721 -1.25 7.93 11.65
N GLY A 722 -1.89 6.81 11.26
CA GLY A 722 -1.33 5.49 11.42
C GLY A 722 -0.14 5.24 10.49
N PHE A 723 0.46 4.07 10.67
CA PHE A 723 1.50 3.55 9.79
C PHE A 723 1.57 2.02 9.92
N ARG A 724 2.30 1.38 9.03
CA ARG A 724 2.55 -0.06 9.08
C ARG A 724 4.05 -0.33 8.96
N THR A 725 4.61 -1.14 9.86
CA THR A 725 6.04 -1.49 9.84
C THR A 725 6.26 -2.85 9.16
N LEU A 726 7.50 -3.10 8.73
CA LEU A 726 7.90 -4.41 8.19
C LEU A 726 7.60 -5.54 9.19
N SER A 727 8.00 -5.38 10.46
CA SER A 727 7.80 -6.39 11.50
C SER A 727 6.31 -6.66 11.79
N ALA A 728 5.49 -5.63 11.94
CA ALA A 728 4.06 -5.77 12.17
C ALA A 728 3.36 -6.37 10.94
N ASN A 729 3.76 -6.00 9.73
CA ASN A 729 3.22 -6.58 8.49
C ASN A 729 3.45 -8.09 8.41
N ILE A 730 4.66 -8.54 8.69
CA ILE A 730 5.00 -9.97 8.70
C ILE A 730 4.17 -10.71 9.75
N ALA A 731 4.04 -10.15 10.95
CA ALA A 731 3.29 -10.80 12.04
C ALA A 731 1.79 -10.96 11.73
N VAL A 732 1.18 -10.01 11.00
CA VAL A 732 -0.24 -10.06 10.62
C VAL A 732 -0.49 -10.98 9.45
N GLU A 733 0.30 -10.85 8.38
CA GLU A 733 -0.05 -11.45 7.10
C GLU A 733 0.58 -12.83 6.86
N LEU A 734 1.70 -13.16 7.54
CA LEU A 734 2.37 -14.44 7.32
C LEU A 734 1.52 -15.67 7.70
N PRO A 735 0.72 -15.64 8.78
CA PRO A 735 -0.16 -16.76 9.13
C PRO A 735 -1.26 -17.05 8.10
N GLU A 736 -1.69 -16.02 7.35
CA GLU A 736 -2.77 -16.10 6.36
C GLU A 736 -2.25 -16.34 4.93
N ALA A 737 -0.94 -16.16 4.71
CA ALA A 737 -0.36 -16.28 3.39
C ALA A 737 -0.24 -17.73 2.93
N VAL A 738 -0.78 -18.05 1.76
CA VAL A 738 -0.65 -19.38 1.16
C VAL A 738 0.82 -19.68 0.88
N ARG A 739 1.28 -20.85 1.29
CA ARG A 739 2.68 -21.27 1.08
C ARG A 739 3.06 -21.20 -0.40
N ASN A 740 4.27 -20.72 -0.68
CA ASN A 740 4.83 -20.52 -2.02
C ASN A 740 4.11 -19.50 -2.91
N SER A 741 3.05 -18.85 -2.44
CA SER A 741 2.43 -17.73 -3.17
C SER A 741 3.39 -16.54 -3.28
N THR A 742 3.11 -15.65 -4.21
CA THR A 742 3.83 -14.36 -4.35
C THR A 742 3.81 -13.55 -3.06
N HIS A 743 2.66 -13.49 -2.39
CA HIS A 743 2.49 -12.80 -1.11
C HIS A 743 3.41 -13.42 -0.04
N TYR A 744 3.41 -14.74 0.13
CA TYR A 744 4.28 -15.45 1.06
C TYR A 744 5.77 -15.13 0.83
N ARG A 745 6.25 -15.23 -0.41
CA ARG A 745 7.65 -14.93 -0.78
C ARG A 745 8.00 -13.46 -0.53
N THR A 746 7.07 -12.55 -0.77
CA THR A 746 7.24 -11.11 -0.55
C THR A 746 7.35 -10.79 0.95
N LEU A 747 6.64 -11.51 1.83
CA LEU A 747 6.79 -11.38 3.28
C LEU A 747 8.15 -11.87 3.77
N PHE A 748 8.71 -12.94 3.20
CA PHE A 748 10.10 -13.33 3.48
C PHE A 748 11.11 -12.30 3.00
N PHE A 749 10.85 -11.69 1.85
CA PHE A 749 11.67 -10.58 1.38
C PHE A 749 11.57 -9.36 2.32
N ALA A 750 10.39 -9.07 2.88
CA ALA A 750 10.21 -8.05 3.91
C ALA A 750 11.04 -8.35 5.18
N ALA A 751 11.10 -9.63 5.59
CA ALA A 751 11.96 -10.05 6.69
C ALA A 751 13.45 -9.85 6.38
N LEU A 752 13.89 -10.18 5.18
CA LEU A 752 15.25 -9.91 4.71
C LEU A 752 15.57 -8.41 4.70
N MET A 753 14.62 -7.58 4.29
CA MET A 753 14.75 -6.12 4.31
C MET A 753 14.88 -5.59 5.75
N LEU A 754 14.07 -6.10 6.69
CA LEU A 754 14.17 -5.74 8.11
C LEU A 754 15.54 -6.13 8.69
N PHE A 755 16.00 -7.34 8.38
CA PHE A 755 17.36 -7.79 8.76
C PHE A 755 18.44 -6.87 8.15
N GLY A 756 18.35 -6.55 6.87
CA GLY A 756 19.29 -5.64 6.20
C GLY A 756 19.30 -4.25 6.83
N MET A 757 18.12 -3.68 7.14
CA MET A 757 18.01 -2.39 7.82
C MET A 757 18.69 -2.42 9.21
N THR A 758 18.37 -3.42 10.02
CA THR A 758 18.97 -3.56 11.35
C THR A 758 20.48 -3.77 11.29
N PHE A 759 20.94 -4.57 10.33
CA PHE A 759 22.38 -4.79 10.09
C PHE A 759 23.10 -3.49 9.71
N VAL A 760 22.55 -2.72 8.77
CA VAL A 760 23.14 -1.44 8.34
C VAL A 760 23.18 -0.44 9.51
N VAL A 761 22.06 -0.30 10.23
CA VAL A 761 21.96 0.59 11.40
C VAL A 761 23.01 0.20 12.45
N ASN A 762 23.11 -1.07 12.81
CA ASN A 762 24.06 -1.55 13.80
C ASN A 762 25.52 -1.40 13.33
N THR A 763 25.80 -1.62 12.05
CA THR A 763 27.14 -1.44 11.47
C THR A 763 27.56 0.04 11.49
N VAL A 764 26.66 0.94 11.08
CA VAL A 764 26.92 2.39 11.15
C VAL A 764 27.15 2.84 12.60
N ALA A 765 26.35 2.32 13.51
CA ALA A 765 26.50 2.54 14.94
C ALA A 765 27.89 2.15 15.44
N GLU A 766 28.34 0.97 15.09
CA GLU A 766 29.65 0.45 15.51
C GLU A 766 30.80 1.28 14.92
N LEU A 767 30.71 1.67 13.66
CA LEU A 767 31.70 2.54 13.02
C LEU A 767 31.78 3.90 13.70
N ILE A 768 30.66 4.49 14.07
CA ILE A 768 30.59 5.76 14.81
C ILE A 768 31.21 5.57 16.19
N ARG A 769 30.86 4.50 16.91
CA ARG A 769 31.42 4.17 18.24
C ARG A 769 32.95 4.06 18.19
N LEU A 770 33.48 3.33 17.21
CA LEU A 770 34.93 3.18 17.03
C LEU A 770 35.63 4.51 16.78
N ARG A 771 35.01 5.41 16.01
CA ARG A 771 35.56 6.75 15.74
C ARG A 771 35.63 7.62 16.99
N PHE A 772 34.59 7.57 17.82
CA PHE A 772 34.58 8.33 19.10
C PHE A 772 35.54 7.72 20.13
N ARG A 773 35.68 6.40 20.23
CA ARG A 773 36.62 5.72 21.12
C ARG A 773 38.07 6.14 20.84
N LYS A 774 38.47 6.25 19.57
CA LYS A 774 39.80 6.72 19.18
C LYS A 774 40.10 8.15 19.67
N ARG A 775 39.09 9.02 19.65
CA ARG A 775 39.22 10.40 20.16
C ARG A 775 39.31 10.45 21.70
N SER A 776 38.55 9.63 22.41
CA SER A 776 38.59 9.59 23.90
C SER A 776 39.90 8.99 24.45
N ALA A 777 40.59 8.14 23.67
CA ALA A 777 41.89 7.59 24.07
C ALA A 777 43.06 8.55 23.85
N GLN A 778 42.84 9.72 23.26
CA GLN A 778 43.84 10.77 23.02
C GLN A 778 43.76 11.91 24.03
N ILE A 779 42.74 11.89 24.92
CA ILE A 779 42.60 12.80 26.08
C ILE A 779 42.99 12.07 27.36
#